data_bf4192387b8cb24b6b4c50077383aa78
#
_entry.id   bf4192387b8cb24b6b4c50077383aa78
#
_cell.length_a   1.000
_cell.length_b   1.000
_cell.length_c   1.000
_cell.angle_alpha   90.00
_cell.angle_beta   90.00
_cell.angle_gamma   90.00
#
_symmetry.space_group_name_H-M   'P 1'
#
loop_
_entity.id
_entity.type
_entity.pdbx_description
1 polymer ?
#
loop_
_entity_poly.entity_id
_entity_poly.type
_entity_poly.pdbx_seq_one_letter_code
_entity_poly.pdbx_strand_id
1 'polypeptide(L)'
;MINRITDNKFELVSKYEPSGDQPQAIEQLVDNIEGGEKAQILMGATGTGKTYTMSQVIARVNKPTLVIAHNKTLAGQLYGEFKEFFPNNAVEYFVSYYDYYQPEAYVPSSDTYIEKDSSVNDEIDKLRHSATSALLERNDVIVVASVSCIYGLGSPKEYSDSVVSLRPGLEISRDKLLNDLVDIQFERNDIDFQRGKFRVRGDVVEIFPASRDEHAFRVEFFGDEIDRIREVEALTGRVLGEVDHLAIFPATHFVTNEDHMEVAIAKIQAELEEQLAIFEREGKLLEAQRLKQRTEYDIEMLREMGYTNGVENYSRHMDGRSEGEPPYTLLDFFPDDFSIMIDESHMTMGQIRGMYNGDRSRKEMLVNYGFRLPSALDNRPLRREEFESHVHQIVYVSATPGDYENEQTDTVIEQIIRPTGLLDPEVEVRPTMGQIDDLLGEINERVEKNERTFITTLTKKMAEDLTDYFKEMGVKVKYMHSDIKTLERTEIIRDLRLGVFDVLVGINLLREGIDVPEVSLVAILDADKEGFLRNERGLIQTIGRAARNSEGHVIMYADTMTQSMQRAIDETARRRAIQMAYNEEHGIVPQTIKKEIRDLISVTKAALPDKDETVEIESLNKQERKDMIKKLEGQMQEAAGLLDFELAAQIRDMILEIKAMD
;
A
#
# COMPACT_ATOMS: atom_id res chain seq x y z
N MET A 1 20.29 -3.87 -23.93
CA MET A 1 19.12 -4.76 -23.70
C MET A 1 19.38 -5.56 -22.44
N ILE A 2 18.54 -5.43 -21.46
CA ILE A 2 18.60 -6.24 -20.24
C ILE A 2 18.27 -7.68 -20.65
N ASN A 3 19.14 -8.63 -20.34
CA ASN A 3 18.82 -10.05 -20.51
C ASN A 3 17.91 -10.47 -19.36
N ARG A 4 16.61 -10.51 -19.62
CA ARG A 4 15.63 -10.99 -18.66
C ARG A 4 15.91 -12.46 -18.33
N ILE A 5 15.98 -12.79 -17.04
CA ILE A 5 16.11 -14.18 -16.59
C ILE A 5 14.73 -14.84 -16.74
N THR A 6 14.55 -15.67 -17.76
CA THR A 6 13.27 -16.27 -18.14
C THR A 6 13.05 -17.67 -17.58
N ASP A 7 14.09 -18.31 -17.06
CA ASP A 7 14.05 -19.73 -16.63
C ASP A 7 13.67 -19.93 -15.16
N ASN A 8 13.51 -18.84 -14.42
CA ASN A 8 13.07 -18.91 -13.02
C ASN A 8 11.60 -19.33 -12.93
N LYS A 9 11.32 -20.24 -12.00
CA LYS A 9 9.97 -20.68 -11.69
C LYS A 9 9.61 -20.28 -10.27
N PHE A 10 8.31 -20.12 -10.03
CA PHE A 10 7.83 -19.93 -8.68
C PHE A 10 7.99 -21.21 -7.87
N GLU A 11 8.65 -21.11 -6.73
CA GLU A 11 8.86 -22.19 -5.78
C GLU A 11 8.05 -21.92 -4.51
N LEU A 12 6.89 -22.59 -4.40
CA LEU A 12 6.03 -22.45 -3.24
C LEU A 12 6.58 -23.26 -2.06
N VAL A 13 6.91 -22.59 -0.98
CA VAL A 13 7.33 -23.19 0.29
C VAL A 13 6.20 -23.04 1.31
N SER A 14 5.60 -24.16 1.71
CA SER A 14 4.49 -24.14 2.68
C SER A 14 4.53 -25.36 3.59
N LYS A 15 4.14 -25.15 4.84
CA LYS A 15 3.88 -26.23 5.81
C LYS A 15 2.45 -26.78 5.70
N TYR A 16 1.61 -26.11 4.89
CA TYR A 16 0.21 -26.46 4.72
C TYR A 16 -0.01 -27.22 3.41
N GLU A 17 -0.95 -28.13 3.43
CA GLU A 17 -1.50 -28.79 2.24
C GLU A 17 -2.89 -28.24 1.95
N PRO A 18 -3.30 -28.17 0.67
CA PRO A 18 -4.66 -27.74 0.32
C PRO A 18 -5.71 -28.62 0.99
N SER A 19 -6.70 -28.02 1.62
CA SER A 19 -7.77 -28.71 2.34
C SER A 19 -9.13 -28.04 2.13
N GLY A 20 -10.22 -28.71 2.48
CA GLY A 20 -11.56 -28.22 2.25
C GLY A 20 -11.86 -28.07 0.75
N ASP A 21 -12.34 -26.90 0.36
CA ASP A 21 -12.62 -26.54 -1.04
C ASP A 21 -11.37 -26.12 -1.82
N GLN A 22 -10.23 -25.91 -1.13
CA GLN A 22 -9.01 -25.38 -1.77
C GLN A 22 -8.51 -26.23 -2.94
N PRO A 23 -8.41 -27.59 -2.84
CA PRO A 23 -7.94 -28.41 -3.97
C PRO A 23 -8.77 -28.19 -5.23
N GLN A 24 -10.09 -28.22 -5.13
CA GLN A 24 -11.00 -28.03 -6.24
C GLN A 24 -10.95 -26.59 -6.77
N ALA A 25 -10.90 -25.59 -5.89
CA ALA A 25 -10.83 -24.18 -6.28
C ALA A 25 -9.51 -23.90 -7.02
N ILE A 26 -8.39 -24.42 -6.55
CA ILE A 26 -7.08 -24.28 -7.20
C ILE A 26 -7.08 -24.90 -8.59
N GLU A 27 -7.60 -26.14 -8.73
CA GLU A 27 -7.64 -26.84 -9.99
C GLU A 27 -8.50 -26.08 -11.01
N GLN A 28 -9.72 -25.67 -10.62
CA GLN A 28 -10.62 -24.91 -11.50
C GLN A 28 -10.00 -23.56 -11.92
N LEU A 29 -9.38 -22.82 -10.97
CA LEU A 29 -8.73 -21.55 -11.28
C LEU A 29 -7.59 -21.72 -12.29
N VAL A 30 -6.75 -22.74 -12.11
CA VAL A 30 -5.61 -23.04 -13.00
C VAL A 30 -6.11 -23.46 -14.38
N ASP A 31 -7.06 -24.41 -14.45
CA ASP A 31 -7.60 -24.90 -15.71
C ASP A 31 -8.25 -23.77 -16.52
N ASN A 32 -8.97 -22.86 -15.87
CA ASN A 32 -9.58 -21.71 -16.52
C ASN A 32 -8.53 -20.72 -17.04
N ILE A 33 -7.45 -20.46 -16.28
CA ILE A 33 -6.34 -19.59 -16.72
C ILE A 33 -5.62 -20.22 -17.90
N GLU A 34 -5.31 -21.51 -17.85
CA GLU A 34 -4.66 -22.24 -18.94
C GLU A 34 -5.57 -22.38 -20.16
N GLY A 35 -6.88 -22.47 -19.93
CA GLY A 35 -7.92 -22.45 -20.96
C GLY A 35 -8.14 -21.09 -21.63
N GLY A 36 -7.49 -20.03 -21.14
CA GLY A 36 -7.58 -18.67 -21.68
C GLY A 36 -8.80 -17.88 -21.22
N GLU A 37 -9.46 -18.28 -20.14
CA GLU A 37 -10.55 -17.52 -19.52
C GLU A 37 -10.03 -16.15 -19.08
N LYS A 38 -10.72 -15.08 -19.50
CA LYS A 38 -10.28 -13.72 -19.22
C LYS A 38 -10.53 -13.29 -17.78
N ALA A 39 -11.67 -13.70 -17.22
CA ALA A 39 -12.08 -13.26 -15.89
C ALA A 39 -12.76 -14.39 -15.12
N GLN A 40 -12.49 -14.49 -13.83
CA GLN A 40 -13.15 -15.44 -12.93
C GLN A 40 -13.19 -14.90 -11.50
N ILE A 41 -14.13 -15.39 -10.71
CA ILE A 41 -14.35 -14.97 -9.33
C ILE A 41 -14.01 -16.12 -8.39
N LEU A 42 -13.09 -15.88 -7.44
CA LEU A 42 -12.90 -16.71 -6.26
C LEU A 42 -13.76 -16.14 -5.13
N MET A 43 -14.94 -16.72 -4.91
CA MET A 43 -15.83 -16.35 -3.83
C MET A 43 -15.48 -17.13 -2.57
N GLY A 44 -14.57 -16.56 -1.76
CA GLY A 44 -14.05 -17.21 -0.58
C GLY A 44 -14.56 -16.59 0.73
N ALA A 45 -15.19 -17.39 1.60
CA ALA A 45 -15.57 -16.93 2.92
C ALA A 45 -14.34 -16.47 3.73
N THR A 46 -14.56 -15.65 4.74
CA THR A 46 -13.47 -15.16 5.61
C THR A 46 -12.81 -16.35 6.34
N GLY A 47 -11.48 -16.44 6.28
CA GLY A 47 -10.72 -17.49 6.97
C GLY A 47 -10.61 -18.82 6.22
N THR A 48 -11.00 -18.89 4.95
CA THR A 48 -10.86 -20.10 4.12
C THR A 48 -9.46 -20.27 3.51
N GLY A 49 -8.54 -19.32 3.73
CA GLY A 49 -7.18 -19.38 3.19
C GLY A 49 -7.06 -18.94 1.74
N LYS A 50 -7.80 -17.90 1.32
CA LYS A 50 -7.76 -17.34 -0.04
C LYS A 50 -6.35 -17.00 -0.51
N THR A 51 -5.50 -16.40 0.35
CA THR A 51 -4.10 -16.08 0.03
C THR A 51 -3.30 -17.34 -0.33
N TYR A 52 -3.51 -18.42 0.41
CA TYR A 52 -2.86 -19.71 0.12
C TYR A 52 -3.34 -20.28 -1.23
N THR A 53 -4.63 -20.20 -1.51
CA THR A 53 -5.19 -20.60 -2.82
C THR A 53 -4.57 -19.77 -3.95
N MET A 54 -4.49 -18.44 -3.80
CA MET A 54 -3.79 -17.57 -4.77
C MET A 54 -2.33 -18.00 -4.96
N SER A 55 -1.60 -18.30 -3.88
CA SER A 55 -0.20 -18.73 -3.95
C SER A 55 -0.04 -20.05 -4.71
N GLN A 56 -0.93 -21.02 -4.50
CA GLN A 56 -0.96 -22.28 -5.24
C GLN A 56 -1.22 -22.07 -6.74
N VAL A 57 -2.14 -21.17 -7.08
CA VAL A 57 -2.45 -20.82 -8.47
C VAL A 57 -1.23 -20.17 -9.13
N ILE A 58 -0.60 -19.18 -8.48
CA ILE A 58 0.60 -18.50 -8.99
C ILE A 58 1.72 -19.50 -9.26
N ALA A 59 1.99 -20.40 -8.32
CA ALA A 59 3.04 -21.42 -8.47
C ALA A 59 2.80 -22.36 -9.64
N ARG A 60 1.55 -22.74 -9.92
CA ARG A 60 1.18 -23.67 -11.00
C ARG A 60 1.16 -22.99 -12.36
N VAL A 61 0.54 -21.81 -12.45
CA VAL A 61 0.43 -21.03 -13.70
C VAL A 61 1.78 -20.45 -14.12
N ASN A 62 2.64 -20.13 -13.16
CA ASN A 62 4.02 -19.67 -13.36
C ASN A 62 4.13 -18.40 -14.25
N LYS A 63 3.24 -17.43 -14.04
CA LYS A 63 3.24 -16.11 -14.70
C LYS A 63 3.56 -15.00 -13.71
N PRO A 64 4.25 -13.91 -14.12
CA PRO A 64 4.33 -12.70 -13.31
C PRO A 64 2.94 -12.28 -12.88
N THR A 65 2.79 -11.92 -11.62
CA THR A 65 1.46 -11.67 -11.05
C THR A 65 1.40 -10.33 -10.33
N LEU A 66 0.39 -9.53 -10.65
CA LEU A 66 0.03 -8.32 -9.92
C LEU A 66 -1.11 -8.63 -8.96
N VAL A 67 -0.88 -8.46 -7.67
CA VAL A 67 -1.91 -8.59 -6.62
C VAL A 67 -2.29 -7.20 -6.15
N ILE A 68 -3.56 -6.80 -6.32
CA ILE A 68 -4.04 -5.47 -5.94
C ILE A 68 -4.92 -5.56 -4.71
N ALA A 69 -4.62 -4.74 -3.70
CA ALA A 69 -5.41 -4.57 -2.49
C ALA A 69 -5.91 -3.13 -2.36
N HIS A 70 -7.07 -2.92 -1.73
CA HIS A 70 -7.71 -1.61 -1.64
C HIS A 70 -7.04 -0.62 -0.67
N ASN A 71 -6.14 -1.07 0.21
CA ASN A 71 -5.39 -0.21 1.12
C ASN A 71 -3.99 -0.72 1.43
N LYS A 72 -3.12 0.16 2.00
CA LYS A 72 -1.72 -0.16 2.33
C LYS A 72 -1.60 -1.28 3.38
N THR A 73 -2.49 -1.33 4.36
CA THR A 73 -2.43 -2.32 5.46
C THR A 73 -2.68 -3.73 4.93
N LEU A 74 -3.71 -3.91 4.12
CA LEU A 74 -4.00 -5.19 3.49
C LEU A 74 -2.89 -5.60 2.51
N ALA A 75 -2.41 -4.65 1.69
CA ALA A 75 -1.28 -4.90 0.81
C ALA A 75 -0.03 -5.34 1.58
N GLY A 76 0.28 -4.71 2.73
CA GLY A 76 1.39 -5.10 3.59
C GLY A 76 1.23 -6.50 4.19
N GLN A 77 0.01 -6.85 4.61
CA GLN A 77 -0.29 -8.20 5.10
C GLN A 77 -0.08 -9.25 4.00
N LEU A 78 -0.66 -9.03 2.81
CA LEU A 78 -0.50 -9.94 1.66
C LEU A 78 0.97 -10.08 1.24
N TYR A 79 1.71 -8.97 1.21
CA TYR A 79 3.13 -8.97 0.91
C TYR A 79 3.92 -9.87 1.87
N GLY A 80 3.65 -9.75 3.19
CA GLY A 80 4.26 -10.62 4.19
C GLY A 80 3.91 -12.09 4.00
N GLU A 81 2.63 -12.41 3.74
CA GLU A 81 2.17 -13.77 3.49
C GLU A 81 2.80 -14.36 2.20
N PHE A 82 2.85 -13.60 1.10
CA PHE A 82 3.50 -14.06 -0.14
C PHE A 82 5.02 -14.24 0.03
N LYS A 83 5.69 -13.39 0.79
CA LYS A 83 7.12 -13.58 1.11
C LYS A 83 7.39 -14.86 1.89
N GLU A 84 6.50 -15.24 2.81
CA GLU A 84 6.60 -16.51 3.51
C GLU A 84 6.40 -17.70 2.57
N PHE A 85 5.49 -17.59 1.59
CA PHE A 85 5.22 -18.66 0.62
C PHE A 85 6.24 -18.74 -0.52
N PHE A 86 6.89 -17.63 -0.88
CA PHE A 86 7.85 -17.55 -1.97
C PHE A 86 9.19 -16.93 -1.53
N PRO A 87 9.91 -17.55 -0.58
CA PRO A 87 11.13 -16.97 -0.01
C PRO A 87 12.28 -16.84 -1.03
N ASN A 88 12.25 -17.63 -2.12
CA ASN A 88 13.29 -17.67 -3.15
C ASN A 88 12.93 -16.88 -4.42
N ASN A 89 11.71 -16.32 -4.50
CA ASN A 89 11.23 -15.56 -5.65
C ASN A 89 11.15 -14.07 -5.34
N ALA A 90 10.99 -13.25 -6.37
CA ALA A 90 10.82 -11.81 -6.20
C ALA A 90 9.39 -11.50 -5.77
N VAL A 91 9.20 -11.24 -4.49
CA VAL A 91 7.95 -10.70 -3.95
C VAL A 91 8.19 -9.23 -3.62
N GLU A 92 7.51 -8.35 -4.32
CA GLU A 92 7.72 -6.91 -4.32
C GLU A 92 6.51 -6.16 -3.77
N TYR A 93 6.75 -4.95 -3.24
CA TYR A 93 5.72 -4.12 -2.63
C TYR A 93 5.60 -2.78 -3.33
N PHE A 94 4.41 -2.45 -3.81
CA PHE A 94 4.19 -1.22 -4.58
C PHE A 94 2.94 -0.47 -4.09
N VAL A 95 3.12 0.44 -3.15
CA VAL A 95 2.05 1.29 -2.62
C VAL A 95 2.42 2.76 -2.74
N SER A 96 1.53 3.67 -2.35
CA SER A 96 1.87 5.09 -2.30
C SER A 96 3.01 5.32 -1.31
N TYR A 97 4.08 5.98 -1.76
CA TYR A 97 5.28 6.29 -0.95
C TYR A 97 5.12 7.50 -0.03
N TYR A 98 3.94 8.12 -0.01
CA TYR A 98 3.67 9.23 0.90
C TYR A 98 3.20 8.72 2.26
N ASP A 99 3.86 9.15 3.35
CA ASP A 99 3.36 9.00 4.72
C ASP A 99 2.25 10.01 5.00
N TYR A 100 2.45 11.23 4.48
CA TYR A 100 1.47 12.29 4.46
C TYR A 100 1.37 12.83 3.03
N TYR A 101 0.16 13.07 2.56
CA TYR A 101 -0.08 13.64 1.24
C TYR A 101 -1.27 14.58 1.27
N GLN A 102 -1.00 15.87 1.08
CA GLN A 102 -1.99 16.89 0.79
C GLN A 102 -1.84 17.29 -0.68
N PRO A 103 -2.78 16.90 -1.54
CA PRO A 103 -2.71 17.28 -2.95
C PRO A 103 -2.86 18.78 -3.12
N GLU A 104 -2.15 19.32 -4.11
CA GLU A 104 -2.34 20.68 -4.58
C GLU A 104 -3.81 20.89 -4.97
N ALA A 105 -4.43 21.93 -4.49
CA ALA A 105 -5.82 22.25 -4.78
C ALA A 105 -6.10 23.77 -4.74
N TYR A 106 -7.16 24.19 -5.41
CA TYR A 106 -7.66 25.55 -5.32
C TYR A 106 -9.15 25.56 -5.04
N VAL A 107 -9.56 26.36 -4.07
CA VAL A 107 -10.95 26.51 -3.65
C VAL A 107 -11.42 27.92 -4.04
N PRO A 108 -12.14 28.07 -5.17
CA PRO A 108 -12.53 29.39 -5.69
C PRO A 108 -13.42 30.20 -4.74
N SER A 109 -14.28 29.53 -3.97
CA SER A 109 -15.23 30.20 -3.07
C SER A 109 -14.55 30.94 -1.90
N SER A 110 -13.36 30.53 -1.50
CA SER A 110 -12.57 31.17 -0.43
C SER A 110 -11.28 31.79 -0.95
N ASP A 111 -11.02 31.75 -2.26
CA ASP A 111 -9.76 32.19 -2.90
C ASP A 111 -8.55 31.56 -2.18
N THR A 112 -8.65 30.26 -1.86
CA THR A 112 -7.63 29.56 -1.09
C THR A 112 -6.88 28.60 -1.99
N TYR A 113 -5.59 28.84 -2.16
CA TYR A 113 -4.67 27.89 -2.77
C TYR A 113 -4.04 27.02 -1.68
N ILE A 114 -4.16 25.72 -1.88
CA ILE A 114 -3.57 24.70 -1.02
C ILE A 114 -2.34 24.17 -1.78
N GLU A 115 -1.17 24.46 -1.26
CA GLU A 115 0.07 23.95 -1.82
C GLU A 115 0.18 22.45 -1.59
N LYS A 116 0.83 21.73 -2.55
CA LYS A 116 1.17 20.32 -2.35
C LYS A 116 2.10 20.20 -1.14
N ASP A 117 1.68 19.46 -0.14
CA ASP A 117 2.49 19.09 1.01
C ASP A 117 2.56 17.58 1.12
N SER A 118 3.76 17.04 1.23
CA SER A 118 3.96 15.59 1.27
C SER A 118 5.26 15.24 1.97
N SER A 119 5.21 14.20 2.77
CA SER A 119 6.39 13.51 3.28
C SER A 119 6.55 12.18 2.57
N VAL A 120 7.73 11.96 2.03
CA VAL A 120 8.08 10.72 1.33
C VAL A 120 8.64 9.73 2.34
N ASN A 121 8.19 8.49 2.24
CA ASN A 121 8.75 7.37 2.96
C ASN A 121 9.84 6.72 2.09
N ASP A 122 11.09 6.90 2.47
CA ASP A 122 12.25 6.41 1.73
C ASP A 122 12.26 4.89 1.58
N GLU A 123 11.76 4.16 2.59
CA GLU A 123 11.70 2.70 2.55
C GLU A 123 10.66 2.20 1.52
N ILE A 124 9.48 2.84 1.48
CA ILE A 124 8.47 2.51 0.47
C ILE A 124 8.95 2.90 -0.93
N ASP A 125 9.64 4.04 -1.06
CA ASP A 125 10.19 4.46 -2.34
C ASP A 125 11.25 3.47 -2.86
N LYS A 126 12.14 2.99 -2.01
CA LYS A 126 13.08 1.89 -2.31
C LYS A 126 12.35 0.64 -2.82
N LEU A 127 11.28 0.20 -2.13
CA LEU A 127 10.50 -0.97 -2.52
C LEU A 127 9.82 -0.79 -3.88
N ARG A 128 9.40 0.43 -4.23
CA ARG A 128 8.85 0.74 -5.55
C ARG A 128 9.91 0.62 -6.65
N HIS A 129 11.12 1.11 -6.41
CA HIS A 129 12.26 0.92 -7.32
C HIS A 129 12.65 -0.55 -7.44
N SER A 130 12.60 -1.31 -6.35
CA SER A 130 12.81 -2.77 -6.37
C SER A 130 11.79 -3.46 -7.27
N ALA A 131 10.50 -3.11 -7.15
CA ALA A 131 9.44 -3.71 -7.95
C ALA A 131 9.62 -3.47 -9.46
N THR A 132 9.92 -2.24 -9.87
CA THR A 132 10.13 -1.91 -11.29
C THR A 132 11.36 -2.56 -11.88
N SER A 133 12.48 -2.59 -11.15
CA SER A 133 13.69 -3.28 -11.59
C SER A 133 13.49 -4.79 -11.67
N ALA A 134 12.85 -5.42 -10.68
CA ALA A 134 12.55 -6.85 -10.70
C ALA A 134 11.69 -7.26 -11.90
N LEU A 135 10.66 -6.46 -12.24
CA LEU A 135 9.80 -6.70 -13.40
C LEU A 135 10.56 -6.66 -14.74
N LEU A 136 11.62 -5.86 -14.83
CA LEU A 136 12.46 -5.78 -16.03
C LEU A 136 13.51 -6.89 -16.10
N GLU A 137 13.95 -7.41 -14.96
CA GLU A 137 15.04 -8.41 -14.87
C GLU A 137 14.54 -9.86 -14.80
N ARG A 138 13.36 -10.13 -14.21
CA ARG A 138 12.89 -11.47 -13.84
C ARG A 138 11.49 -11.75 -14.35
N ASN A 139 11.14 -13.03 -14.43
CA ASN A 139 9.78 -13.50 -14.75
C ASN A 139 9.04 -14.06 -13.54
N ASP A 140 9.75 -14.45 -12.48
CA ASP A 140 9.19 -14.98 -11.23
C ASP A 140 8.91 -13.86 -10.21
N VAL A 141 8.09 -12.88 -10.63
CA VAL A 141 7.81 -11.69 -9.84
C VAL A 141 6.35 -11.63 -9.42
N ILE A 142 6.11 -11.45 -8.13
CA ILE A 142 4.80 -11.10 -7.56
C ILE A 142 4.88 -9.68 -7.04
N VAL A 143 4.09 -8.77 -7.59
CA VAL A 143 3.99 -7.41 -7.06
C VAL A 143 2.69 -7.27 -6.29
N VAL A 144 2.79 -7.00 -5.00
CA VAL A 144 1.63 -6.67 -4.16
C VAL A 144 1.48 -5.15 -4.11
N ALA A 145 0.39 -4.65 -4.66
CA ALA A 145 0.17 -3.23 -4.85
C ALA A 145 -1.12 -2.73 -4.19
N SER A 146 -1.15 -1.45 -3.85
CA SER A 146 -2.41 -0.74 -3.64
C SER A 146 -2.91 -0.16 -4.97
N VAL A 147 -4.07 0.49 -4.96
CA VAL A 147 -4.63 1.16 -6.15
C VAL A 147 -3.68 2.25 -6.72
N SER A 148 -2.62 2.61 -5.99
CA SER A 148 -1.56 3.49 -6.51
C SER A 148 -0.88 2.95 -7.78
N CYS A 149 -1.00 1.66 -8.10
CA CYS A 149 -0.45 1.05 -9.32
C CYS A 149 -1.07 1.58 -10.62
N ILE A 150 -2.24 2.22 -10.57
CA ILE A 150 -2.89 2.82 -11.74
C ILE A 150 -2.50 4.30 -11.97
N TYR A 151 -1.62 4.87 -11.12
CA TYR A 151 -1.12 6.23 -11.28
C TYR A 151 0.14 6.28 -12.14
N GLY A 152 0.40 7.44 -12.77
CA GLY A 152 1.56 7.67 -13.62
C GLY A 152 2.89 7.39 -12.92
N LEU A 153 3.77 6.67 -13.62
CA LEU A 153 5.06 6.22 -13.10
C LEU A 153 6.25 6.60 -13.99
N GLY A 154 6.05 7.03 -15.20
CA GLY A 154 7.10 7.23 -16.20
C GLY A 154 7.16 6.08 -17.22
N SER A 155 7.84 6.32 -18.33
CA SER A 155 7.93 5.37 -19.45
C SER A 155 8.80 4.15 -19.09
N PRO A 156 8.29 2.91 -19.15
CA PRO A 156 9.10 1.70 -18.96
C PRO A 156 10.25 1.61 -19.97
N LYS A 157 10.01 2.08 -21.18
CA LYS A 157 11.03 2.08 -22.24
C LYS A 157 12.18 3.02 -21.90
N GLU A 158 11.88 4.28 -21.56
CA GLU A 158 12.92 5.25 -21.16
C GLU A 158 13.68 4.75 -19.92
N TYR A 159 12.96 4.19 -18.94
CA TYR A 159 13.56 3.62 -17.74
C TYR A 159 14.51 2.44 -18.06
N SER A 160 14.11 1.55 -18.97
CA SER A 160 14.91 0.41 -19.41
C SER A 160 16.09 0.83 -20.29
N ASP A 161 15.89 1.79 -21.20
CA ASP A 161 16.94 2.27 -22.13
C ASP A 161 18.01 3.07 -21.38
N SER A 162 17.68 3.66 -20.22
CA SER A 162 18.58 4.43 -19.37
C SER A 162 19.42 3.56 -18.41
N VAL A 163 19.28 2.24 -18.43
CA VAL A 163 20.05 1.35 -17.55
C VAL A 163 21.54 1.35 -17.89
N VAL A 164 22.40 1.65 -16.91
CA VAL A 164 23.86 1.55 -17.04
C VAL A 164 24.28 0.11 -16.76
N SER A 165 24.74 -0.57 -17.81
CA SER A 165 25.16 -1.98 -17.77
C SER A 165 26.68 -2.08 -17.70
N LEU A 166 27.20 -2.68 -16.63
CA LEU A 166 28.62 -2.79 -16.32
C LEU A 166 29.03 -4.27 -16.20
N ARG A 167 30.25 -4.57 -16.65
CA ARG A 167 30.86 -5.90 -16.50
C ARG A 167 32.39 -5.78 -16.43
N PRO A 168 33.08 -6.69 -15.76
CA PRO A 168 34.54 -6.77 -15.84
C PRO A 168 35.01 -6.89 -17.29
N GLY A 169 36.10 -6.21 -17.64
CA GLY A 169 36.64 -6.15 -19.01
C GLY A 169 35.93 -5.18 -19.96
N LEU A 170 34.97 -4.37 -19.46
CA LEU A 170 34.32 -3.34 -20.27
C LEU A 170 35.27 -2.14 -20.41
N GLU A 171 35.60 -1.78 -21.64
CA GLU A 171 36.33 -0.56 -21.97
C GLU A 171 35.39 0.66 -21.87
N ILE A 172 35.51 1.39 -20.78
CA ILE A 172 34.79 2.63 -20.49
C ILE A 172 35.64 3.49 -19.56
N SER A 173 35.79 4.78 -19.87
CA SER A 173 36.50 5.67 -18.96
C SER A 173 35.65 5.90 -17.70
N ARG A 174 36.35 6.09 -16.57
CA ARG A 174 35.70 6.44 -15.28
C ARG A 174 34.80 7.67 -15.44
N ASP A 175 35.28 8.71 -16.12
CA ASP A 175 34.53 9.97 -16.28
C ASP A 175 33.27 9.77 -17.13
N LYS A 176 33.29 8.85 -18.12
CA LYS A 176 32.09 8.47 -18.85
C LYS A 176 31.07 7.79 -17.94
N LEU A 177 31.50 6.84 -17.09
CA LEU A 177 30.62 6.23 -16.10
C LEU A 177 29.99 7.26 -15.14
N LEU A 178 30.78 8.25 -14.68
CA LEU A 178 30.26 9.29 -13.79
C LEU A 178 29.18 10.14 -14.48
N ASN A 179 29.37 10.48 -15.75
CA ASN A 179 28.36 11.19 -16.53
C ASN A 179 27.10 10.33 -16.71
N ASP A 180 27.25 9.06 -17.08
CA ASP A 180 26.13 8.14 -17.24
C ASP A 180 25.31 7.99 -15.95
N LEU A 181 25.95 8.00 -14.77
CA LEU A 181 25.27 7.97 -13.48
C LEU A 181 24.50 9.27 -13.19
N VAL A 182 25.05 10.43 -13.52
CA VAL A 182 24.35 11.72 -13.39
C VAL A 182 23.15 11.78 -14.35
N ASP A 183 23.29 11.31 -15.57
CA ASP A 183 22.21 11.28 -16.57
C ASP A 183 21.00 10.45 -16.09
N ILE A 184 21.26 9.39 -15.31
CA ILE A 184 20.20 8.56 -14.67
C ILE A 184 19.82 9.04 -13.27
N GLN A 185 20.12 10.31 -12.96
CA GLN A 185 19.71 11.02 -11.73
C GLN A 185 20.35 10.50 -10.43
N PHE A 186 21.56 9.91 -10.51
CA PHE A 186 22.36 9.66 -9.33
C PHE A 186 23.10 10.94 -8.90
N GLU A 187 23.14 11.20 -7.61
CA GLU A 187 23.86 12.31 -7.03
C GLU A 187 25.27 11.89 -6.58
N ARG A 188 26.31 12.69 -6.93
CA ARG A 188 27.63 12.48 -6.36
C ARG A 188 27.69 13.02 -4.96
N ASN A 189 27.95 12.16 -3.98
CA ASN A 189 28.17 12.57 -2.61
C ASN A 189 29.23 11.69 -1.95
N ASP A 190 30.41 12.26 -1.72
CA ASP A 190 31.56 11.54 -1.16
C ASP A 190 31.49 11.42 0.37
N ILE A 191 30.58 12.14 1.05
CA ILE A 191 30.43 12.21 2.50
C ILE A 191 29.21 11.42 2.95
N ASP A 192 28.04 11.77 2.43
CA ASP A 192 26.75 11.16 2.75
C ASP A 192 26.37 10.14 1.67
N PHE A 193 26.84 8.89 1.85
CA PHE A 193 26.67 7.81 0.90
C PHE A 193 25.38 7.03 1.20
N GLN A 194 24.32 7.44 0.54
CA GLN A 194 22.98 6.85 0.63
C GLN A 194 22.52 6.31 -0.72
N ARG A 195 21.36 5.65 -0.74
CA ARG A 195 20.75 5.14 -1.97
C ARG A 195 20.51 6.24 -3.00
N GLY A 196 20.65 5.92 -4.28
CA GLY A 196 20.59 6.91 -5.36
C GLY A 196 21.83 7.82 -5.45
N LYS A 197 22.89 7.52 -4.69
CA LYS A 197 24.14 8.29 -4.70
C LYS A 197 25.33 7.45 -5.12
N PHE A 198 26.36 8.11 -5.60
CA PHE A 198 27.66 7.50 -5.85
C PHE A 198 28.79 8.34 -5.27
N ARG A 199 29.92 7.71 -4.97
CA ARG A 199 31.14 8.37 -4.52
C ARG A 199 32.35 7.85 -5.27
N VAL A 200 33.41 8.68 -5.33
CA VAL A 200 34.62 8.40 -6.11
C VAL A 200 35.84 8.50 -5.23
N ARG A 201 36.67 7.47 -5.25
CA ARG A 201 37.95 7.46 -4.51
C ARG A 201 39.06 6.89 -5.43
N GLY A 202 39.81 7.78 -6.09
CA GLY A 202 40.83 7.37 -7.06
C GLY A 202 40.20 6.66 -8.26
N ASP A 203 40.64 5.44 -8.51
CA ASP A 203 40.11 4.60 -9.62
C ASP A 203 38.96 3.71 -9.21
N VAL A 204 38.30 4.05 -8.10
CA VAL A 204 37.16 3.31 -7.56
C VAL A 204 35.92 4.19 -7.56
N VAL A 205 34.84 3.68 -8.12
CA VAL A 205 33.48 4.26 -8.05
C VAL A 205 32.60 3.34 -7.23
N GLU A 206 32.04 3.86 -6.16
CA GLU A 206 31.05 3.14 -5.35
C GLU A 206 29.65 3.69 -5.66
N ILE A 207 28.71 2.80 -5.98
CA ILE A 207 27.37 3.13 -6.44
C ILE A 207 26.38 2.49 -5.47
N PHE A 208 25.45 3.28 -4.93
CA PHE A 208 24.40 2.79 -4.06
C PHE A 208 23.05 2.84 -4.80
N PRO A 209 22.56 1.72 -5.34
CA PRO A 209 21.31 1.69 -6.11
C PRO A 209 20.11 2.18 -5.32
N ALA A 210 19.15 2.82 -6.00
CA ALA A 210 17.91 3.30 -5.40
C ALA A 210 17.02 2.18 -4.84
N SER A 211 17.18 0.95 -5.35
CA SER A 211 16.44 -0.25 -4.97
C SER A 211 17.04 -1.05 -3.80
N ARG A 212 18.17 -0.61 -3.23
CA ARG A 212 18.90 -1.31 -2.17
C ARG A 212 18.96 -0.48 -0.90
N ASP A 213 19.19 -1.11 0.25
CA ASP A 213 19.30 -0.45 1.57
C ASP A 213 20.63 -0.69 2.32
N GLU A 214 21.24 -1.84 2.13
CA GLU A 214 22.46 -2.22 2.84
C GLU A 214 23.64 -2.45 1.91
N HIS A 215 23.38 -2.73 0.64
CA HIS A 215 24.37 -3.18 -0.32
C HIS A 215 24.61 -2.15 -1.42
N ALA A 216 25.88 -1.80 -1.59
CA ALA A 216 26.37 -0.97 -2.67
C ALA A 216 27.31 -1.77 -3.58
N PHE A 217 27.63 -1.22 -4.73
CA PHE A 217 28.57 -1.85 -5.67
C PHE A 217 29.82 -0.99 -5.79
N ARG A 218 30.96 -1.66 -5.75
CA ARG A 218 32.28 -1.08 -5.95
C ARG A 218 32.81 -1.49 -7.30
N VAL A 219 32.97 -0.51 -8.19
CA VAL A 219 33.54 -0.67 -9.54
C VAL A 219 34.98 -0.17 -9.49
N GLU A 220 35.91 -1.07 -9.79
CA GLU A 220 37.35 -0.79 -9.77
C GLU A 220 37.86 -0.70 -11.20
N PHE A 221 38.60 0.38 -11.51
CA PHE A 221 39.15 0.65 -12.82
C PHE A 221 40.64 0.36 -12.87
N PHE A 222 41.10 -0.14 -14.02
CA PHE A 222 42.49 -0.17 -14.38
C PHE A 222 42.68 0.60 -15.71
N GLY A 223 43.02 1.88 -15.61
CA GLY A 223 42.97 2.79 -16.76
C GLY A 223 41.53 3.06 -17.20
N ASP A 224 41.21 2.82 -18.44
CA ASP A 224 39.88 2.97 -19.04
C ASP A 224 39.14 1.63 -19.19
N GLU A 225 39.47 0.65 -18.34
CA GLU A 225 38.82 -0.66 -18.32
C GLU A 225 38.34 -0.98 -16.89
N ILE A 226 37.16 -1.60 -16.76
CA ILE A 226 36.66 -2.12 -15.49
C ILE A 226 37.41 -3.42 -15.17
N ASP A 227 38.27 -3.39 -14.13
CA ASP A 227 39.01 -4.55 -13.65
C ASP A 227 38.11 -5.55 -12.94
N ARG A 228 37.28 -5.05 -12.01
CA ARG A 228 36.34 -5.88 -11.26
C ARG A 228 35.16 -5.09 -10.68
N ILE A 229 34.08 -5.81 -10.40
CA ILE A 229 32.90 -5.28 -9.71
C ILE A 229 32.63 -6.13 -8.48
N ARG A 230 32.46 -5.48 -7.31
CA ARG A 230 32.22 -6.16 -6.03
C ARG A 230 30.99 -5.60 -5.35
N GLU A 231 30.17 -6.50 -4.82
CA GLU A 231 29.10 -6.13 -3.90
C GLU A 231 29.71 -5.89 -2.52
N VAL A 232 29.34 -4.78 -1.90
CA VAL A 232 29.88 -4.35 -0.60
C VAL A 232 28.73 -3.90 0.32
N GLU A 233 28.91 -4.12 1.60
CA GLU A 233 28.04 -3.53 2.61
C GLU A 233 28.29 -2.01 2.66
N ALA A 234 27.27 -1.20 2.44
CA ALA A 234 27.39 0.24 2.24
C ALA A 234 28.01 0.96 3.45
N LEU A 235 27.65 0.54 4.67
CA LEU A 235 28.10 1.13 5.92
C LEU A 235 29.57 0.79 6.25
N THR A 236 29.95 -0.48 6.15
CA THR A 236 31.29 -0.96 6.59
C THR A 236 32.30 -1.06 5.45
N GLY A 237 31.83 -1.10 4.20
CA GLY A 237 32.66 -1.35 3.02
C GLY A 237 33.16 -2.81 2.91
N ARG A 238 32.61 -3.73 3.71
CA ARG A 238 32.95 -5.16 3.67
C ARG A 238 32.51 -5.76 2.35
N VAL A 239 33.42 -6.45 1.68
CA VAL A 239 33.13 -7.16 0.44
C VAL A 239 32.28 -8.40 0.73
N LEU A 240 31.18 -8.52 0.01
CA LEU A 240 30.23 -9.63 0.11
C LEU A 240 30.45 -10.66 -1.01
N GLY A 241 30.82 -10.22 -2.21
CA GLY A 241 31.06 -11.06 -3.35
C GLY A 241 31.57 -10.31 -4.57
N GLU A 242 31.95 -11.04 -5.61
CA GLU A 242 32.26 -10.49 -6.94
C GLU A 242 31.02 -10.64 -7.84
N VAL A 243 30.85 -9.70 -8.77
CA VAL A 243 29.72 -9.60 -9.67
C VAL A 243 30.22 -9.55 -11.11
N ASP A 244 29.75 -10.49 -11.92
CA ASP A 244 30.14 -10.59 -13.34
C ASP A 244 29.36 -9.63 -14.25
N HIS A 245 28.18 -9.20 -13.83
CA HIS A 245 27.34 -8.23 -14.53
C HIS A 245 26.53 -7.41 -13.55
N LEU A 246 26.52 -6.09 -13.71
CA LEU A 246 25.79 -5.15 -12.91
C LEU A 246 24.92 -4.25 -13.78
N ALA A 247 23.61 -4.24 -13.53
CA ALA A 247 22.67 -3.29 -14.11
C ALA A 247 22.31 -2.24 -13.07
N ILE A 248 22.60 -0.97 -13.35
CA ILE A 248 22.21 0.17 -12.52
C ILE A 248 21.00 0.85 -13.14
N PHE A 249 19.88 0.75 -12.44
CA PHE A 249 18.63 1.39 -12.83
C PHE A 249 18.61 2.85 -12.39
N PRO A 250 17.85 3.73 -13.08
CA PRO A 250 17.73 5.14 -12.69
C PRO A 250 17.29 5.34 -11.24
N ALA A 251 17.78 6.41 -10.63
CA ALA A 251 17.42 6.80 -9.26
C ALA A 251 16.01 7.39 -9.13
N THR A 252 15.33 7.66 -10.25
CA THR A 252 13.94 8.13 -10.32
C THR A 252 13.18 7.39 -11.43
N HIS A 253 11.86 7.26 -11.29
CA HIS A 253 11.03 6.66 -12.36
C HIS A 253 10.78 7.61 -13.54
N PHE A 254 10.91 8.93 -13.34
CA PHE A 254 10.77 9.94 -14.39
C PHE A 254 12.16 10.30 -14.93
N VAL A 255 12.65 9.51 -15.86
CA VAL A 255 13.92 9.74 -16.56
C VAL A 255 13.64 10.10 -18.01
N THR A 256 14.30 11.14 -18.50
CA THR A 256 14.23 11.57 -19.90
C THR A 256 15.64 11.96 -20.32
N ASN A 257 16.07 11.52 -21.50
CA ASN A 257 17.36 11.91 -22.02
C ASN A 257 17.38 13.39 -22.46
N GLU A 258 18.58 13.98 -22.60
CA GLU A 258 18.72 15.41 -22.90
C GLU A 258 18.00 15.84 -24.19
N ASP A 259 18.07 15.04 -25.28
CA ASP A 259 17.42 15.33 -26.54
C ASP A 259 15.89 15.37 -26.38
N HIS A 260 15.32 14.43 -25.63
CA HIS A 260 13.88 14.40 -25.35
C HIS A 260 13.46 15.53 -24.39
N MET A 261 14.32 15.93 -23.45
CA MET A 261 14.06 17.04 -22.52
C MET A 261 13.88 18.36 -23.25
N GLU A 262 14.78 18.70 -24.20
CA GLU A 262 14.66 19.92 -24.99
C GLU A 262 13.38 19.93 -25.86
N VAL A 263 13.01 18.78 -26.42
CA VAL A 263 11.75 18.63 -27.17
C VAL A 263 10.54 18.84 -26.24
N ALA A 264 10.58 18.27 -25.02
CA ALA A 264 9.52 18.45 -24.02
C ALA A 264 9.39 19.93 -23.60
N ILE A 265 10.52 20.59 -23.32
CA ILE A 265 10.55 22.01 -22.97
C ILE A 265 9.95 22.87 -24.08
N ALA A 266 10.30 22.61 -25.34
CA ALA A 266 9.71 23.35 -26.47
C ALA A 266 8.19 23.17 -26.54
N LYS A 267 7.68 21.98 -26.30
CA LYS A 267 6.22 21.72 -26.23
C LYS A 267 5.56 22.41 -25.04
N ILE A 268 6.19 22.42 -23.87
CA ILE A 268 5.71 23.14 -22.68
C ILE A 268 5.62 24.65 -22.95
N GLN A 269 6.63 25.22 -23.62
CA GLN A 269 6.63 26.63 -23.98
C GLN A 269 5.50 26.97 -24.96
N ALA A 270 5.30 26.14 -25.99
CA ALA A 270 4.23 26.32 -26.95
C ALA A 270 2.84 26.26 -26.30
N GLU A 271 2.62 25.29 -25.41
CA GLU A 271 1.38 25.19 -24.65
C GLU A 271 1.16 26.37 -23.72
N LEU A 272 2.23 26.90 -23.08
CA LEU A 272 2.18 28.09 -22.25
C LEU A 272 1.72 29.30 -23.08
N GLU A 273 2.33 29.53 -24.22
CA GLU A 273 1.96 30.67 -25.12
C GLU A 273 0.50 30.58 -25.55
N GLU A 274 0.02 29.42 -25.93
CA GLU A 274 -1.38 29.18 -26.30
C GLU A 274 -2.32 29.46 -25.13
N GLN A 275 -2.02 28.95 -23.94
CA GLN A 275 -2.88 29.15 -22.77
C GLN A 275 -2.88 30.60 -22.28
N LEU A 276 -1.76 31.30 -22.35
CA LEU A 276 -1.70 32.74 -22.05
C LEU A 276 -2.58 33.54 -22.98
N ALA A 277 -2.53 33.26 -24.31
CA ALA A 277 -3.38 33.91 -25.27
C ALA A 277 -4.90 33.69 -25.03
N ILE A 278 -5.26 32.48 -24.49
CA ILE A 278 -6.62 32.16 -24.08
C ILE A 278 -7.02 33.02 -22.88
N PHE A 279 -6.22 33.05 -21.81
CA PHE A 279 -6.49 33.81 -20.61
C PHE A 279 -6.58 35.35 -20.88
N GLU A 280 -5.70 35.88 -21.73
CA GLU A 280 -5.74 37.28 -22.11
C GLU A 280 -7.04 37.63 -22.86
N ARG A 281 -7.49 36.81 -23.79
CA ARG A 281 -8.77 36.97 -24.49
C ARG A 281 -9.97 36.93 -23.56
N GLU A 282 -9.89 36.10 -22.50
CA GLU A 282 -10.93 35.97 -21.49
C GLU A 282 -10.85 37.06 -20.39
N GLY A 283 -9.83 37.93 -20.42
CA GLY A 283 -9.61 38.96 -19.41
C GLY A 283 -9.08 38.44 -18.07
N LYS A 284 -8.59 37.23 -18.04
CA LYS A 284 -8.03 36.54 -16.85
C LYS A 284 -6.52 36.86 -16.70
N LEU A 285 -6.23 38.13 -16.42
CA LEU A 285 -4.84 38.61 -16.39
C LEU A 285 -4.03 38.09 -15.20
N LEU A 286 -4.68 37.84 -14.07
CA LEU A 286 -4.04 37.32 -12.88
C LEU A 286 -3.65 35.85 -13.10
N GLU A 287 -4.54 35.05 -13.67
CA GLU A 287 -4.33 33.67 -14.04
C GLU A 287 -3.18 33.52 -15.05
N ALA A 288 -3.18 34.42 -16.06
CA ALA A 288 -2.11 34.46 -17.07
C ALA A 288 -0.75 34.76 -16.43
N GLN A 289 -0.67 35.76 -15.55
CA GLN A 289 0.59 36.11 -14.87
C GLN A 289 1.09 34.95 -13.96
N ARG A 290 0.20 34.35 -13.20
CA ARG A 290 0.50 33.23 -12.29
C ARG A 290 1.05 32.02 -13.06
N LEU A 291 0.35 31.64 -14.12
CA LEU A 291 0.76 30.51 -14.97
C LEU A 291 2.12 30.77 -15.62
N LYS A 292 2.33 31.97 -16.15
CA LYS A 292 3.59 32.35 -16.77
C LYS A 292 4.76 32.26 -15.82
N GLN A 293 4.67 32.89 -14.65
CA GLN A 293 5.74 32.89 -13.66
C GLN A 293 6.11 31.47 -13.21
N ARG A 294 5.11 30.64 -12.94
CA ARG A 294 5.35 29.29 -12.49
C ARG A 294 5.99 28.44 -13.58
N THR A 295 5.45 28.47 -14.79
CA THR A 295 5.93 27.61 -15.87
C THR A 295 7.32 28.03 -16.36
N GLU A 296 7.62 29.32 -16.44
CA GLU A 296 8.96 29.82 -16.80
C GLU A 296 10.00 29.38 -15.77
N TYR A 297 9.69 29.45 -14.47
CA TYR A 297 10.56 28.94 -13.41
C TYR A 297 10.79 27.42 -13.52
N ASP A 298 9.73 26.66 -13.74
CA ASP A 298 9.83 25.20 -13.88
C ASP A 298 10.68 24.83 -15.12
N ILE A 299 10.57 25.57 -16.23
CA ILE A 299 11.41 25.37 -17.43
C ILE A 299 12.88 25.65 -17.14
N GLU A 300 13.18 26.72 -16.41
CA GLU A 300 14.57 27.04 -16.03
C GLU A 300 15.17 25.91 -15.19
N MET A 301 14.43 25.41 -14.19
CA MET A 301 14.86 24.27 -13.36
C MET A 301 15.08 23.00 -14.18
N LEU A 302 14.21 22.71 -15.14
CA LEU A 302 14.35 21.54 -16.01
C LEU A 302 15.61 21.63 -16.89
N ARG A 303 15.99 22.83 -17.38
CA ARG A 303 17.21 23.03 -18.18
C ARG A 303 18.49 22.92 -17.35
N GLU A 304 18.51 23.53 -16.17
CA GLU A 304 19.72 23.62 -15.37
C GLU A 304 19.97 22.36 -14.53
N MET A 305 18.89 21.76 -14.01
CA MET A 305 18.95 20.64 -13.05
C MET A 305 18.39 19.32 -13.60
N GLY A 306 17.75 19.33 -14.78
CA GLY A 306 17.03 18.16 -15.30
C GLY A 306 15.77 17.77 -14.51
N TYR A 307 15.39 18.57 -13.50
CA TYR A 307 14.29 18.28 -12.60
C TYR A 307 13.61 19.54 -12.07
N THR A 308 12.31 19.46 -11.77
CA THR A 308 11.56 20.50 -11.04
C THR A 308 10.54 19.88 -10.10
N ASN A 309 10.17 20.60 -9.05
CA ASN A 309 9.10 20.17 -8.14
C ASN A 309 7.75 20.15 -8.88
N GLY A 310 7.11 18.97 -8.90
CA GLY A 310 5.87 18.75 -9.65
C GLY A 310 6.10 18.41 -11.12
N VAL A 311 7.28 17.89 -11.47
CA VAL A 311 7.65 17.43 -12.82
C VAL A 311 6.60 16.49 -13.42
N GLU A 312 5.89 15.74 -12.59
CA GLU A 312 4.81 14.86 -13.01
C GLU A 312 3.67 15.59 -13.75
N ASN A 313 3.47 16.90 -13.51
CA ASN A 313 2.47 17.69 -14.23
C ASN A 313 2.84 17.94 -15.71
N TYR A 314 4.10 17.74 -16.07
CA TYR A 314 4.62 17.84 -17.44
C TYR A 314 4.83 16.48 -18.10
N SER A 315 4.45 15.37 -17.44
CA SER A 315 4.68 13.99 -17.89
C SER A 315 4.19 13.73 -19.32
N ARG A 316 3.06 14.32 -19.75
CA ARG A 316 2.58 14.19 -21.12
C ARG A 316 3.63 14.62 -22.15
N HIS A 317 4.31 15.72 -21.92
CA HIS A 317 5.34 16.24 -22.82
C HIS A 317 6.64 15.45 -22.73
N MET A 318 7.01 15.01 -21.52
CA MET A 318 8.20 14.21 -21.28
C MET A 318 8.11 12.83 -21.91
N ASP A 319 6.96 12.18 -21.77
CA ASP A 319 6.69 10.85 -22.36
C ASP A 319 6.36 10.93 -23.86
N GLY A 320 6.21 12.16 -24.44
CA GLY A 320 5.83 12.35 -25.84
C GLY A 320 4.40 11.97 -26.18
N ARG A 321 3.53 11.80 -25.17
CA ARG A 321 2.11 11.39 -25.32
C ARG A 321 1.25 12.50 -25.96
N SER A 322 0.18 12.07 -26.62
CA SER A 322 -0.86 12.94 -27.15
C SER A 322 -1.82 13.40 -26.03
N GLU A 323 -2.59 14.45 -26.29
CA GLU A 323 -3.62 14.91 -25.36
C GLU A 323 -4.67 13.84 -25.11
N GLY A 324 -4.98 13.61 -23.81
CA GLY A 324 -5.93 12.61 -23.36
C GLY A 324 -5.40 11.17 -23.33
N GLU A 325 -4.20 10.91 -23.83
CA GLU A 325 -3.56 9.60 -23.78
C GLU A 325 -3.22 9.22 -22.32
N PRO A 326 -3.47 7.95 -21.89
CA PRO A 326 -3.19 7.54 -20.53
C PRO A 326 -1.70 7.61 -20.18
N PRO A 327 -1.35 7.89 -18.92
CA PRO A 327 0.04 7.81 -18.49
C PRO A 327 0.51 6.36 -18.43
N TYR A 328 1.82 6.17 -18.55
CA TYR A 328 2.43 4.89 -18.20
C TYR A 328 2.30 4.65 -16.71
N THR A 329 2.00 3.41 -16.33
CA THR A 329 1.74 2.99 -14.96
C THR A 329 2.57 1.75 -14.60
N LEU A 330 2.41 1.21 -13.40
CA LEU A 330 3.06 -0.05 -13.05
C LEU A 330 2.68 -1.21 -13.99
N LEU A 331 1.44 -1.19 -14.52
CA LEU A 331 0.97 -2.25 -15.43
C LEU A 331 1.80 -2.33 -16.70
N ASP A 332 2.33 -1.20 -17.16
CA ASP A 332 3.17 -1.12 -18.37
C ASP A 332 4.59 -1.68 -18.17
N PHE A 333 5.02 -1.91 -16.92
CA PHE A 333 6.29 -2.59 -16.60
C PHE A 333 6.19 -4.11 -16.63
N PHE A 334 4.97 -4.65 -16.56
CA PHE A 334 4.75 -6.08 -16.69
C PHE A 334 4.99 -6.54 -18.14
N PRO A 335 5.35 -7.82 -18.36
CA PRO A 335 5.35 -8.41 -19.69
C PRO A 335 3.92 -8.54 -20.21
N ASP A 336 3.75 -8.76 -21.52
CA ASP A 336 2.44 -8.92 -22.15
C ASP A 336 1.60 -10.04 -21.52
N ASP A 337 2.22 -11.15 -21.12
CA ASP A 337 1.55 -12.28 -20.46
C ASP A 337 1.79 -12.28 -18.95
N PHE A 338 0.88 -11.65 -18.21
CA PHE A 338 0.87 -11.64 -16.75
C PHE A 338 -0.56 -11.83 -16.21
N SER A 339 -0.67 -12.20 -14.95
CA SER A 339 -1.94 -12.39 -14.26
C SER A 339 -2.21 -11.26 -13.28
N ILE A 340 -3.49 -10.89 -13.13
CA ILE A 340 -3.94 -9.94 -12.12
C ILE A 340 -4.83 -10.68 -11.12
N MET A 341 -4.58 -10.49 -9.83
CA MET A 341 -5.44 -10.94 -8.75
C MET A 341 -5.87 -9.73 -7.92
N ILE A 342 -7.16 -9.53 -7.75
CA ILE A 342 -7.69 -8.39 -7.00
C ILE A 342 -8.32 -8.88 -5.72
N ASP A 343 -7.65 -8.61 -4.60
CA ASP A 343 -8.19 -8.95 -3.28
C ASP A 343 -9.20 -7.91 -2.81
N GLU A 344 -10.24 -8.38 -2.11
CA GLU A 344 -11.43 -7.59 -1.73
C GLU A 344 -11.93 -6.77 -2.94
N SER A 345 -12.13 -7.47 -4.06
CA SER A 345 -12.37 -6.88 -5.38
C SER A 345 -13.55 -5.91 -5.41
N HIS A 346 -14.63 -6.20 -4.66
CA HIS A 346 -15.80 -5.34 -4.51
C HIS A 346 -15.46 -3.93 -3.99
N MET A 347 -14.37 -3.76 -3.22
CA MET A 347 -13.87 -2.47 -2.77
C MET A 347 -12.86 -1.88 -3.76
N THR A 348 -11.90 -2.70 -4.18
CA THR A 348 -10.79 -2.29 -5.06
C THR A 348 -11.28 -1.79 -6.41
N MET A 349 -12.23 -2.48 -7.04
CA MET A 349 -12.80 -2.04 -8.32
C MET A 349 -13.61 -0.75 -8.20
N GLY A 350 -14.29 -0.56 -7.07
CA GLY A 350 -14.96 0.70 -6.75
C GLY A 350 -13.99 1.88 -6.67
N GLN A 351 -12.80 1.68 -6.09
CA GLN A 351 -11.75 2.71 -6.03
C GLN A 351 -11.15 2.99 -7.41
N ILE A 352 -10.79 1.98 -8.19
CA ILE A 352 -10.26 2.13 -9.56
C ILE A 352 -11.21 3.00 -10.39
N ARG A 353 -12.51 2.75 -10.31
CA ARG A 353 -13.53 3.53 -11.02
C ARG A 353 -13.65 4.98 -10.54
N GLY A 354 -13.53 5.20 -9.22
CA GLY A 354 -13.77 6.51 -8.59
C GLY A 354 -12.59 7.49 -8.67
N MET A 355 -11.36 6.98 -8.74
CA MET A 355 -10.15 7.81 -8.61
C MET A 355 -9.98 8.84 -9.72
N TYR A 356 -10.27 8.48 -10.96
CA TYR A 356 -10.15 9.38 -12.10
C TYR A 356 -10.99 10.67 -11.95
N ASN A 357 -12.25 10.54 -11.57
CA ASN A 357 -13.16 11.68 -11.48
C ASN A 357 -12.76 12.67 -10.38
N GLY A 358 -12.29 12.16 -9.24
CA GLY A 358 -11.80 12.99 -8.14
C GLY A 358 -10.54 13.78 -8.52
N ASP A 359 -9.57 13.14 -9.16
CA ASP A 359 -8.35 13.79 -9.63
C ASP A 359 -8.65 14.84 -10.73
N ARG A 360 -9.51 14.49 -11.68
CA ARG A 360 -9.91 15.36 -12.77
C ARG A 360 -10.55 16.65 -12.28
N SER A 361 -11.54 16.57 -11.40
CA SER A 361 -12.24 17.76 -10.86
C SER A 361 -11.30 18.72 -10.14
N ARG A 362 -10.36 18.17 -9.35
CA ARG A 362 -9.35 18.96 -8.63
C ARG A 362 -8.41 19.70 -9.61
N LYS A 363 -7.89 18.98 -10.60
CA LYS A 363 -6.95 19.55 -11.59
C LYS A 363 -7.59 20.56 -12.53
N GLU A 364 -8.85 20.38 -12.90
CA GLU A 364 -9.59 21.37 -13.67
C GLU A 364 -9.64 22.72 -12.97
N MET A 365 -9.79 22.75 -11.64
CA MET A 365 -9.70 24.01 -10.90
C MET A 365 -8.30 24.62 -10.99
N LEU A 366 -7.23 23.82 -10.86
CA LEU A 366 -5.86 24.34 -10.98
C LEU A 366 -5.56 24.90 -12.38
N VAL A 367 -6.04 24.26 -13.43
CA VAL A 367 -5.86 24.71 -14.82
C VAL A 367 -6.68 25.98 -15.08
N ASN A 368 -7.97 26.01 -14.73
CA ASN A 368 -8.87 27.12 -14.99
C ASN A 368 -8.48 28.40 -14.27
N TYR A 369 -7.76 28.32 -13.16
CA TYR A 369 -7.28 29.44 -12.36
C TYR A 369 -5.77 29.71 -12.48
N GLY A 370 -5.10 29.14 -13.50
CA GLY A 370 -3.73 29.47 -13.88
C GLY A 370 -2.64 28.95 -12.96
N PHE A 371 -2.89 27.88 -12.20
CA PHE A 371 -1.87 27.24 -11.37
C PHE A 371 -1.09 26.17 -12.15
N ARG A 372 -1.72 25.51 -13.14
CA ARG A 372 -1.12 24.47 -13.97
C ARG A 372 -1.52 24.61 -15.43
N LEU A 373 -0.67 24.10 -16.33
CA LEU A 373 -0.97 23.95 -17.74
C LEU A 373 -2.06 22.89 -17.98
N PRO A 374 -2.81 22.94 -19.09
CA PRO A 374 -3.78 21.90 -19.46
C PRO A 374 -3.20 20.49 -19.50
N SER A 375 -1.93 20.33 -19.87
CA SER A 375 -1.23 19.04 -19.88
C SER A 375 -1.18 18.34 -18.52
N ALA A 376 -1.29 19.08 -17.41
CA ALA A 376 -1.38 18.50 -16.07
C ALA A 376 -2.62 17.60 -15.89
N LEU A 377 -3.67 17.77 -16.71
CA LEU A 377 -4.85 16.91 -16.72
C LEU A 377 -4.54 15.48 -17.17
N ASP A 378 -3.46 15.27 -17.91
CA ASP A 378 -3.02 13.96 -18.42
C ASP A 378 -2.03 13.24 -17.50
N ASN A 379 -1.60 13.87 -16.41
CA ASN A 379 -1.00 13.23 -15.25
C ASN A 379 -2.12 12.77 -14.31
N ARG A 380 -2.67 11.61 -14.54
CA ARG A 380 -3.91 11.13 -13.92
C ARG A 380 -3.88 9.63 -13.68
N PRO A 381 -4.70 9.09 -12.79
CA PRO A 381 -4.89 7.65 -12.75
C PRO A 381 -5.56 7.14 -14.05
N LEU A 382 -5.38 5.87 -14.35
CA LEU A 382 -6.09 5.21 -15.43
C LEU A 382 -7.60 5.31 -15.22
N ARG A 383 -8.32 5.47 -16.32
CA ARG A 383 -9.77 5.21 -16.33
C ARG A 383 -10.00 3.70 -16.20
N ARG A 384 -11.21 3.33 -15.80
CA ARG A 384 -11.58 1.91 -15.70
C ARG A 384 -11.32 1.16 -17.02
N GLU A 385 -11.76 1.72 -18.13
CA GLU A 385 -11.63 1.12 -19.47
C GLU A 385 -10.18 0.97 -19.90
N GLU A 386 -9.32 1.93 -19.49
CA GLU A 386 -7.87 1.87 -19.73
C GLU A 386 -7.22 0.77 -18.86
N PHE A 387 -7.62 0.65 -17.60
CA PHE A 387 -7.19 -0.46 -16.76
C PHE A 387 -7.62 -1.81 -17.36
N GLU A 388 -8.87 -1.93 -17.80
CA GLU A 388 -9.41 -3.15 -18.41
C GLU A 388 -8.67 -3.55 -19.71
N SER A 389 -8.07 -2.57 -20.42
CA SER A 389 -7.27 -2.84 -21.63
C SER A 389 -5.93 -3.52 -21.33
N HIS A 390 -5.39 -3.37 -20.12
CA HIS A 390 -4.19 -4.06 -19.65
C HIS A 390 -4.49 -5.47 -19.12
N VAL A 391 -5.77 -5.81 -18.92
CA VAL A 391 -6.16 -7.09 -18.34
C VAL A 391 -6.18 -8.19 -19.41
N HIS A 392 -5.23 -9.12 -19.33
CA HIS A 392 -5.27 -10.36 -20.10
C HIS A 392 -6.02 -11.44 -19.35
N GLN A 393 -5.68 -11.66 -18.07
CA GLN A 393 -6.35 -12.63 -17.20
C GLN A 393 -6.47 -12.05 -15.79
N ILE A 394 -7.65 -12.12 -15.21
CA ILE A 394 -7.97 -11.56 -13.91
C ILE A 394 -8.75 -12.53 -13.03
N VAL A 395 -8.33 -12.60 -11.76
CA VAL A 395 -9.06 -13.31 -10.70
C VAL A 395 -9.55 -12.28 -9.69
N TYR A 396 -10.86 -12.14 -9.59
CA TYR A 396 -11.50 -11.35 -8.54
C TYR A 396 -11.64 -12.18 -7.28
N VAL A 397 -11.05 -11.74 -6.19
CA VAL A 397 -11.07 -12.45 -4.91
C VAL A 397 -11.90 -11.67 -3.91
N SER A 398 -13.00 -12.25 -3.43
CA SER A 398 -13.90 -11.59 -2.48
C SER A 398 -14.77 -12.60 -1.73
N ALA A 399 -15.15 -12.28 -0.49
CA ALA A 399 -16.23 -13.00 0.20
C ALA A 399 -17.63 -12.58 -0.28
N THR A 400 -17.72 -11.39 -0.90
CA THR A 400 -18.97 -10.73 -1.32
C THR A 400 -18.73 -9.98 -2.63
N PRO A 401 -18.62 -10.70 -3.78
CA PRO A 401 -18.38 -10.06 -5.08
C PRO A 401 -19.40 -8.95 -5.38
N GLY A 402 -18.94 -7.92 -6.09
CA GLY A 402 -19.77 -6.79 -6.49
C GLY A 402 -20.58 -7.04 -7.76
N ASP A 403 -21.46 -6.09 -8.11
CA ASP A 403 -22.23 -6.16 -9.34
C ASP A 403 -21.30 -6.11 -10.56
N TYR A 404 -20.22 -5.33 -10.45
CA TYR A 404 -19.23 -5.22 -11.51
C TYR A 404 -18.56 -6.56 -11.83
N GLU A 405 -18.08 -7.30 -10.82
CA GLU A 405 -17.44 -8.60 -11.03
C GLU A 405 -18.41 -9.60 -11.64
N ASN A 406 -19.66 -9.62 -11.18
CA ASN A 406 -20.71 -10.46 -11.71
C ASN A 406 -21.14 -10.10 -13.15
N GLU A 407 -20.94 -8.83 -13.57
CA GLU A 407 -21.14 -8.40 -14.96
C GLU A 407 -19.96 -8.81 -15.86
N GLN A 408 -18.77 -9.01 -15.31
CA GLN A 408 -17.58 -9.39 -16.08
C GLN A 408 -17.50 -10.88 -16.38
N THR A 409 -18.04 -11.74 -15.53
CA THR A 409 -17.96 -13.19 -15.69
C THR A 409 -19.05 -13.91 -14.91
N ASP A 410 -19.53 -15.03 -15.49
CA ASP A 410 -20.39 -16.01 -14.82
C ASP A 410 -19.58 -17.12 -14.12
N THR A 411 -18.26 -17.13 -14.29
CA THR A 411 -17.37 -18.15 -13.69
C THR A 411 -17.09 -17.80 -12.24
N VAL A 412 -17.85 -18.41 -11.34
CA VAL A 412 -17.73 -18.23 -9.89
C VAL A 412 -17.27 -19.55 -9.25
N ILE A 413 -16.14 -19.48 -8.54
CA ILE A 413 -15.55 -20.60 -7.82
C ILE A 413 -15.73 -20.33 -6.34
N GLU A 414 -16.49 -21.20 -5.66
CA GLU A 414 -16.75 -21.06 -4.22
C GLU A 414 -15.67 -21.72 -3.37
N GLN A 415 -15.26 -21.02 -2.31
CA GLN A 415 -14.37 -21.53 -1.28
C GLN A 415 -14.95 -21.20 0.10
N ILE A 416 -15.79 -22.12 0.61
CA ILE A 416 -16.63 -21.91 1.79
C ILE A 416 -16.07 -22.62 3.01
N ILE A 417 -15.45 -23.79 2.82
CA ILE A 417 -14.93 -24.62 3.90
C ILE A 417 -13.64 -24.02 4.48
N ARG A 418 -13.59 -23.87 5.80
CA ARG A 418 -12.36 -23.47 6.50
C ARG A 418 -11.53 -24.69 6.86
N PRO A 419 -10.21 -24.66 6.65
CA PRO A 419 -9.31 -25.75 7.06
C PRO A 419 -9.40 -26.10 8.55
N THR A 420 -9.80 -25.16 9.39
CA THR A 420 -9.97 -25.31 10.84
C THR A 420 -11.30 -25.95 11.25
N GLY A 421 -12.20 -26.19 10.30
CA GLY A 421 -13.57 -26.66 10.56
C GLY A 421 -14.50 -25.59 11.16
N LEU A 422 -14.04 -24.35 11.34
CA LEU A 422 -14.85 -23.27 11.90
C LEU A 422 -16.06 -22.96 11.02
N LEU A 423 -17.21 -22.80 11.67
CA LEU A 423 -18.48 -22.49 11.03
C LEU A 423 -18.67 -20.98 10.89
N ASP A 424 -19.53 -20.56 9.94
CA ASP A 424 -20.09 -19.21 9.98
C ASP A 424 -20.94 -19.05 11.25
N PRO A 425 -20.95 -17.86 11.89
CA PRO A 425 -21.64 -17.68 13.16
C PRO A 425 -23.14 -17.79 13.04
N GLU A 426 -23.81 -18.08 14.15
CA GLU A 426 -25.26 -17.93 14.26
C GLU A 426 -25.62 -16.46 14.33
N VAL A 427 -26.67 -16.08 13.63
CA VAL A 427 -27.18 -14.71 13.57
C VAL A 427 -28.54 -14.65 14.20
N GLU A 428 -28.67 -13.86 15.27
CA GLU A 428 -29.92 -13.61 15.97
C GLU A 428 -30.38 -12.16 15.74
N VAL A 429 -31.69 -11.97 15.56
CA VAL A 429 -32.29 -10.64 15.44
C VAL A 429 -33.09 -10.33 16.69
N ARG A 430 -32.76 -9.22 17.36
CA ARG A 430 -33.42 -8.76 18.59
C ARG A 430 -34.02 -7.36 18.42
N PRO A 431 -35.09 -6.99 19.16
CA PRO A 431 -35.69 -5.67 19.05
C PRO A 431 -34.72 -4.56 19.55
N THR A 432 -34.91 -3.35 19.04
CA THR A 432 -34.08 -2.20 19.44
C THR A 432 -34.43 -1.69 20.83
N MET A 433 -35.66 -1.94 21.30
CA MET A 433 -36.08 -1.54 22.65
C MET A 433 -35.33 -2.34 23.73
N GLY A 434 -34.58 -1.66 24.57
CA GLY A 434 -33.74 -2.29 25.59
C GLY A 434 -32.42 -2.86 25.09
N GLN A 435 -32.04 -2.58 23.84
CA GLN A 435 -30.83 -3.11 23.19
C GLN A 435 -29.54 -2.89 23.98
N ILE A 436 -29.40 -1.77 24.66
CA ILE A 436 -28.17 -1.43 25.38
C ILE A 436 -28.02 -2.27 26.65
N ASP A 437 -29.11 -2.47 27.39
CA ASP A 437 -29.10 -3.31 28.60
C ASP A 437 -28.92 -4.78 28.26
N ASP A 438 -29.57 -5.25 27.18
CA ASP A 438 -29.40 -6.59 26.64
C ASP A 438 -27.96 -6.83 26.19
N LEU A 439 -27.40 -5.90 25.43
CA LEU A 439 -26.01 -5.95 24.99
C LEU A 439 -25.00 -5.93 26.13
N LEU A 440 -25.26 -5.16 27.19
CA LEU A 440 -24.43 -5.14 28.41
C LEU A 440 -24.40 -6.52 29.07
N GLY A 441 -25.55 -7.21 29.13
CA GLY A 441 -25.63 -8.59 29.61
C GLY A 441 -24.75 -9.54 28.80
N GLU A 442 -24.87 -9.50 27.50
CA GLU A 442 -24.08 -10.31 26.57
C GLU A 442 -22.55 -10.03 26.66
N ILE A 443 -22.18 -8.74 26.82
CA ILE A 443 -20.78 -8.35 27.03
C ILE A 443 -20.22 -8.98 28.29
N ASN A 444 -20.96 -8.87 29.41
CA ASN A 444 -20.51 -9.42 30.69
C ASN A 444 -20.28 -10.94 30.61
N GLU A 445 -21.15 -11.68 29.96
CA GLU A 445 -20.97 -13.11 29.74
C GLU A 445 -19.68 -13.43 28.94
N ARG A 446 -19.33 -12.62 27.93
CA ARG A 446 -18.12 -12.79 27.13
C ARG A 446 -16.86 -12.42 27.93
N VAL A 447 -16.93 -11.35 28.72
CA VAL A 447 -15.84 -10.95 29.61
C VAL A 447 -15.53 -12.02 30.66
N GLU A 448 -16.53 -12.68 31.24
CA GLU A 448 -16.34 -13.82 32.15
C GLU A 448 -15.60 -15.00 31.49
N LYS A 449 -15.83 -15.22 30.20
CA LYS A 449 -15.14 -16.24 29.37
C LYS A 449 -13.81 -15.79 28.81
N ASN A 450 -13.35 -14.56 29.12
CA ASN A 450 -12.16 -13.93 28.56
C ASN A 450 -12.21 -13.78 27.01
N GLU A 451 -13.39 -13.57 26.49
CA GLU A 451 -13.65 -13.32 25.07
C GLU A 451 -13.83 -11.84 24.78
N ARG A 452 -13.82 -11.44 23.50
CA ARG A 452 -13.91 -10.05 23.06
C ARG A 452 -15.19 -9.81 22.27
N THR A 453 -15.62 -8.56 22.28
CA THR A 453 -16.85 -8.13 21.59
C THR A 453 -16.57 -6.99 20.61
N PHE A 454 -17.10 -7.10 19.39
CA PHE A 454 -17.20 -6.00 18.43
C PHE A 454 -18.61 -5.41 18.42
N ILE A 455 -18.73 -4.09 18.43
CA ILE A 455 -20.00 -3.37 18.31
C ILE A 455 -19.91 -2.40 17.13
N THR A 456 -20.88 -2.48 16.21
CA THR A 456 -20.95 -1.56 15.07
C THR A 456 -22.09 -0.59 15.23
N THR A 457 -21.80 0.71 15.06
CA THR A 457 -22.75 1.83 15.12
C THR A 457 -22.84 2.53 13.77
N LEU A 458 -23.80 3.44 13.59
CA LEU A 458 -23.98 4.20 12.35
C LEU A 458 -23.23 5.53 12.33
N THR A 459 -22.96 6.14 13.50
CA THR A 459 -22.37 7.47 13.60
C THR A 459 -21.24 7.52 14.62
N LYS A 460 -20.30 8.47 14.46
CA LYS A 460 -19.25 8.75 15.44
C LYS A 460 -19.82 9.07 16.82
N LYS A 461 -20.82 9.98 16.87
CA LYS A 461 -21.44 10.39 18.11
C LYS A 461 -22.04 9.19 18.85
N MET A 462 -22.75 8.30 18.16
CA MET A 462 -23.30 7.10 18.77
C MET A 462 -22.19 6.17 19.32
N ALA A 463 -21.07 6.05 18.61
CA ALA A 463 -19.94 5.26 19.09
C ALA A 463 -19.30 5.86 20.34
N GLU A 464 -19.15 7.17 20.39
CA GLU A 464 -18.62 7.92 21.53
C GLU A 464 -19.56 7.82 22.75
N ASP A 465 -20.82 8.17 22.57
CA ASP A 465 -21.84 8.11 23.63
C ASP A 465 -21.97 6.69 24.24
N LEU A 466 -21.95 5.67 23.38
CA LEU A 466 -22.00 4.27 23.81
C LEU A 466 -20.72 3.83 24.54
N THR A 467 -19.57 4.27 24.09
CA THR A 467 -18.29 3.99 24.74
C THR A 467 -18.25 4.60 26.14
N ASP A 468 -18.69 5.84 26.29
CA ASP A 468 -18.73 6.51 27.60
C ASP A 468 -19.72 5.86 28.54
N TYR A 469 -20.89 5.48 28.05
CA TYR A 469 -21.86 4.73 28.83
C TYR A 469 -21.29 3.39 29.36
N PHE A 470 -20.65 2.60 28.50
CA PHE A 470 -20.06 1.33 28.94
C PHE A 470 -18.89 1.51 29.89
N LYS A 471 -18.09 2.56 29.77
CA LYS A 471 -17.05 2.90 30.75
C LYS A 471 -17.66 3.20 32.14
N GLU A 472 -18.75 3.98 32.17
CA GLU A 472 -19.48 4.26 33.41
C GLU A 472 -20.03 2.99 34.05
N MET A 473 -20.43 2.01 33.26
CA MET A 473 -20.87 0.68 33.72
C MET A 473 -19.71 -0.26 34.07
N GLY A 474 -18.46 0.18 34.00
CA GLY A 474 -17.28 -0.58 34.40
C GLY A 474 -16.73 -1.52 33.34
N VAL A 475 -17.22 -1.44 32.10
CA VAL A 475 -16.69 -2.24 30.98
C VAL A 475 -15.41 -1.59 30.41
N LYS A 476 -14.37 -2.41 30.17
CA LYS A 476 -13.16 -1.96 29.50
C LYS A 476 -13.43 -1.86 27.99
N VAL A 477 -13.70 -0.66 27.51
CA VAL A 477 -14.10 -0.39 26.14
C VAL A 477 -13.27 0.70 25.50
N LYS A 478 -12.95 0.53 24.21
CA LYS A 478 -12.39 1.58 23.34
C LYS A 478 -13.29 1.76 22.11
N TYR A 479 -13.27 2.93 21.48
CA TYR A 479 -13.87 3.13 20.16
C TYR A 479 -12.81 3.41 19.10
N MET A 480 -13.16 3.12 17.85
CA MET A 480 -12.28 3.31 16.71
C MET A 480 -13.04 4.04 15.60
N HIS A 481 -12.44 5.12 15.07
CA HIS A 481 -13.03 5.95 14.01
C HIS A 481 -12.02 6.21 12.86
N SER A 482 -12.49 6.87 11.78
CA SER A 482 -11.72 7.09 10.55
C SER A 482 -10.46 7.94 10.74
N ASP A 483 -10.44 8.81 11.76
CA ASP A 483 -9.37 9.80 11.95
C ASP A 483 -8.18 9.22 12.73
N ILE A 484 -8.30 7.98 13.24
CA ILE A 484 -7.21 7.27 13.93
C ILE A 484 -6.17 6.85 12.91
N LYS A 485 -4.90 7.22 13.17
CA LYS A 485 -3.76 6.86 12.31
C LYS A 485 -3.54 5.35 12.24
N THR A 486 -2.93 4.89 11.16
CA THR A 486 -2.73 3.45 10.91
C THR A 486 -1.95 2.74 12.02
N LEU A 487 -0.92 3.35 12.58
CA LEU A 487 -0.14 2.79 13.69
C LEU A 487 -0.99 2.64 14.96
N GLU A 488 -1.68 3.69 15.36
CA GLU A 488 -2.57 3.68 16.53
C GLU A 488 -3.70 2.64 16.37
N ARG A 489 -4.22 2.46 15.15
CA ARG A 489 -5.19 1.41 14.85
C ARG A 489 -4.62 0.01 15.09
N THR A 490 -3.37 -0.22 14.71
CA THR A 490 -2.68 -1.50 14.93
C THR A 490 -2.49 -1.77 16.44
N GLU A 491 -2.15 -0.74 17.20
CA GLU A 491 -2.02 -0.83 18.67
C GLU A 491 -3.37 -1.14 19.34
N ILE A 492 -4.44 -0.47 18.93
CA ILE A 492 -5.80 -0.74 19.46
C ILE A 492 -6.18 -2.22 19.21
N ILE A 493 -5.92 -2.76 18.04
CA ILE A 493 -6.22 -4.16 17.72
C ILE A 493 -5.35 -5.11 18.56
N ARG A 494 -4.06 -4.81 18.72
CA ARG A 494 -3.15 -5.56 19.58
C ARG A 494 -3.60 -5.57 21.02
N ASP A 495 -3.94 -4.41 21.58
CA ASP A 495 -4.43 -4.24 22.94
C ASP A 495 -5.72 -5.03 23.21
N LEU A 496 -6.65 -5.03 22.25
CA LEU A 496 -7.86 -5.86 22.31
C LEU A 496 -7.50 -7.35 22.39
N ARG A 497 -6.59 -7.83 21.56
CA ARG A 497 -6.14 -9.22 21.56
C ARG A 497 -5.43 -9.61 22.86
N LEU A 498 -4.64 -8.70 23.42
CA LEU A 498 -3.98 -8.87 24.73
C LEU A 498 -4.93 -8.79 25.92
N GLY A 499 -6.18 -8.33 25.73
CA GLY A 499 -7.16 -8.17 26.80
C GLY A 499 -6.94 -6.95 27.68
N VAL A 500 -6.25 -5.94 27.19
CA VAL A 500 -6.14 -4.63 27.84
C VAL A 500 -7.53 -4.01 27.98
N PHE A 501 -8.38 -4.25 26.98
CA PHE A 501 -9.81 -3.95 27.00
C PHE A 501 -10.61 -5.08 26.32
N ASP A 502 -11.93 -5.14 26.55
CA ASP A 502 -12.75 -6.29 26.18
C ASP A 502 -13.71 -5.98 25.01
N VAL A 503 -14.04 -4.72 24.80
CA VAL A 503 -15.03 -4.27 23.83
C VAL A 503 -14.45 -3.20 22.91
N LEU A 504 -14.60 -3.39 21.60
CA LEU A 504 -14.27 -2.40 20.59
C LEU A 504 -15.53 -1.92 19.87
N VAL A 505 -15.81 -0.62 19.97
CA VAL A 505 -16.90 0.03 19.25
C VAL A 505 -16.37 0.70 17.99
N GLY A 506 -17.03 0.50 16.86
CA GLY A 506 -16.62 1.10 15.59
C GLY A 506 -17.79 1.35 14.66
N ILE A 507 -17.57 2.19 13.63
CA ILE A 507 -18.59 2.49 12.62
C ILE A 507 -18.41 1.53 11.43
N ASN A 508 -17.38 1.77 10.65
CA ASN A 508 -17.10 1.06 9.39
C ASN A 508 -15.78 0.25 9.43
N LEU A 509 -14.95 0.55 10.38
CA LEU A 509 -13.56 0.07 10.45
C LEU A 509 -13.43 -1.42 10.81
N LEU A 510 -14.54 -2.05 11.19
CA LEU A 510 -14.61 -3.47 11.53
C LEU A 510 -14.80 -4.37 10.29
N ARG A 511 -14.90 -3.79 9.08
CA ARG A 511 -15.21 -4.55 7.87
C ARG A 511 -14.00 -5.27 7.28
N GLU A 512 -12.82 -4.64 7.26
CA GLU A 512 -11.69 -5.11 6.48
C GLU A 512 -10.38 -5.11 7.28
N GLY A 513 -9.53 -6.12 7.03
CA GLY A 513 -8.17 -6.17 7.57
C GLY A 513 -8.06 -6.45 9.07
N ILE A 514 -9.16 -6.70 9.79
CA ILE A 514 -9.14 -7.03 11.23
C ILE A 514 -9.27 -8.53 11.41
N ASP A 515 -8.27 -9.13 12.02
CA ASP A 515 -8.19 -10.55 12.34
C ASP A 515 -8.00 -10.73 13.85
N VAL A 516 -9.11 -10.90 14.57
CA VAL A 516 -9.12 -11.07 16.03
C VAL A 516 -9.88 -12.36 16.38
N PRO A 517 -9.19 -13.50 16.50
CA PRO A 517 -9.84 -14.78 16.84
C PRO A 517 -10.50 -14.80 18.21
N GLU A 518 -10.13 -13.90 19.09
CA GLU A 518 -10.66 -13.78 20.44
C GLU A 518 -12.08 -13.20 20.47
N VAL A 519 -12.56 -12.61 19.34
CA VAL A 519 -13.92 -12.07 19.22
C VAL A 519 -14.93 -13.18 19.04
N SER A 520 -15.79 -13.36 20.03
CA SER A 520 -16.91 -14.33 19.99
C SER A 520 -18.26 -13.65 19.76
N LEU A 521 -18.41 -12.36 20.03
CA LEU A 521 -19.64 -11.62 19.82
C LEU A 521 -19.44 -10.44 18.88
N VAL A 522 -20.32 -10.33 17.88
CA VAL A 522 -20.45 -9.16 17.03
C VAL A 522 -21.88 -8.60 17.18
N ALA A 523 -22.00 -7.39 17.67
CA ALA A 523 -23.29 -6.71 17.80
C ALA A 523 -23.43 -5.62 16.73
N ILE A 524 -24.54 -5.66 16.00
CA ILE A 524 -24.87 -4.71 14.93
C ILE A 524 -26.08 -3.89 15.38
N LEU A 525 -25.84 -2.66 15.80
CA LEU A 525 -26.90 -1.76 16.21
C LEU A 525 -27.58 -1.13 14.99
N ASP A 526 -28.89 -0.87 15.08
CA ASP A 526 -29.68 -0.29 14.00
C ASP A 526 -29.48 -1.03 12.67
N ALA A 527 -29.56 -2.34 12.70
CA ALA A 527 -29.32 -3.19 11.52
C ALA A 527 -30.36 -2.97 10.41
N ASP A 528 -31.56 -2.49 10.74
CA ASP A 528 -32.65 -2.17 9.83
C ASP A 528 -32.55 -0.79 9.15
N LYS A 529 -31.55 0.01 9.48
CA LYS A 529 -31.31 1.32 8.85
C LYS A 529 -30.54 1.10 7.54
N GLU A 530 -31.25 0.71 6.48
CA GLU A 530 -30.64 0.47 5.18
C GLU A 530 -29.79 1.65 4.70
N GLY A 531 -28.63 1.34 4.11
CA GLY A 531 -27.68 2.29 3.60
C GLY A 531 -26.33 1.64 3.35
N PHE A 532 -25.32 2.45 3.04
CA PHE A 532 -23.97 1.96 2.72
C PHE A 532 -23.37 1.04 3.80
N LEU A 533 -23.69 1.30 5.09
CA LEU A 533 -23.18 0.53 6.22
C LEU A 533 -23.99 -0.73 6.55
N ARG A 534 -25.24 -0.81 6.11
CA ARG A 534 -26.21 -1.87 6.43
C ARG A 534 -26.78 -2.53 5.18
N ASN A 535 -26.02 -2.52 4.07
CA ASN A 535 -26.35 -3.33 2.89
C ASN A 535 -25.93 -4.79 3.13
N GLU A 536 -26.40 -5.69 2.29
CA GLU A 536 -26.12 -7.13 2.34
C GLU A 536 -24.62 -7.43 2.50
N ARG A 537 -23.78 -6.85 1.64
CA ARG A 537 -22.32 -7.08 1.65
C ARG A 537 -21.68 -6.61 2.96
N GLY A 538 -22.03 -5.42 3.42
CA GLY A 538 -21.55 -4.88 4.68
C GLY A 538 -21.93 -5.71 5.89
N LEU A 539 -23.14 -6.26 5.90
CA LEU A 539 -23.62 -7.16 6.94
C LEU A 539 -22.84 -8.48 6.91
N ILE A 540 -22.71 -9.14 5.75
CA ILE A 540 -21.96 -10.42 5.61
C ILE A 540 -20.49 -10.24 6.09
N GLN A 541 -19.83 -9.15 5.72
CA GLN A 541 -18.47 -8.88 6.15
C GLN A 541 -18.36 -8.68 7.66
N THR A 542 -19.32 -7.96 8.25
CA THR A 542 -19.37 -7.73 9.69
C THR A 542 -19.65 -9.03 10.45
N ILE A 543 -20.58 -9.83 9.98
CA ILE A 543 -20.90 -11.18 10.49
C ILE A 543 -19.63 -12.06 10.47
N GLY A 544 -18.89 -12.02 9.37
CA GLY A 544 -17.66 -12.81 9.19
C GLY A 544 -16.54 -12.52 10.21
N ARG A 545 -16.63 -11.45 11.00
CA ARG A 545 -15.66 -11.16 12.08
C ARG A 545 -15.79 -12.13 13.25
N ALA A 546 -16.98 -12.68 13.51
CA ALA A 546 -17.17 -13.70 14.52
C ALA A 546 -16.83 -15.13 14.03
N ALA A 547 -16.60 -15.32 12.75
CA ALA A 547 -16.38 -16.65 12.14
C ALA A 547 -15.01 -17.29 12.43
N ARG A 548 -14.17 -16.68 13.27
CA ARG A 548 -12.84 -17.18 13.67
C ARG A 548 -12.81 -17.77 15.07
N ASN A 549 -13.95 -17.68 15.76
CA ASN A 549 -14.15 -18.25 17.08
C ASN A 549 -15.17 -19.39 16.97
N SER A 550 -14.93 -20.52 17.67
CA SER A 550 -15.87 -21.64 17.70
C SER A 550 -17.21 -21.29 18.35
N GLU A 551 -17.23 -20.31 19.26
CA GLU A 551 -18.39 -19.77 19.95
C GLU A 551 -18.91 -18.47 19.26
N GLY A 552 -18.54 -18.27 17.98
CA GLY A 552 -18.92 -17.06 17.24
C GLY A 552 -20.42 -16.84 17.14
N HIS A 553 -20.90 -15.70 17.61
CA HIS A 553 -22.30 -15.31 17.61
C HIS A 553 -22.49 -13.88 17.13
N VAL A 554 -23.59 -13.60 16.43
CA VAL A 554 -23.91 -12.26 15.92
C VAL A 554 -25.32 -11.87 16.37
N ILE A 555 -25.44 -10.69 16.93
CA ILE A 555 -26.74 -10.10 17.30
C ILE A 555 -26.98 -8.87 16.41
N MET A 556 -28.07 -8.87 15.68
CA MET A 556 -28.59 -7.73 14.95
C MET A 556 -29.75 -7.11 15.70
N TYR A 557 -29.59 -5.86 16.15
CA TYR A 557 -30.68 -5.11 16.78
C TYR A 557 -31.47 -4.39 15.68
N ALA A 558 -32.73 -4.77 15.52
CA ALA A 558 -33.61 -4.26 14.47
C ALA A 558 -35.08 -4.44 14.86
N ASP A 559 -35.92 -3.48 14.49
CA ASP A 559 -37.38 -3.59 14.68
C ASP A 559 -38.10 -4.12 13.43
N THR A 560 -37.45 -4.02 12.27
CA THR A 560 -37.97 -4.52 10.99
C THR A 560 -36.93 -5.35 10.26
N MET A 561 -37.36 -6.46 9.64
CA MET A 561 -36.46 -7.24 8.78
C MET A 561 -36.37 -6.59 7.41
N THR A 562 -35.18 -6.09 7.05
CA THR A 562 -34.92 -5.52 5.72
C THR A 562 -34.51 -6.60 4.74
N GLN A 563 -34.56 -6.28 3.44
CA GLN A 563 -34.14 -7.21 2.40
C GLN A 563 -32.64 -7.52 2.50
N SER A 564 -31.82 -6.52 2.81
CA SER A 564 -30.38 -6.68 3.03
C SER A 564 -30.06 -7.59 4.21
N MET A 565 -30.78 -7.45 5.33
CA MET A 565 -30.65 -8.34 6.47
C MET A 565 -31.03 -9.77 6.13
N GLN A 566 -32.21 -9.97 5.48
CA GLN A 566 -32.68 -11.29 5.12
C GLN A 566 -31.68 -12.03 4.25
N ARG A 567 -31.14 -11.38 3.19
CA ARG A 567 -30.14 -11.97 2.31
C ARG A 567 -28.84 -12.30 3.02
N ALA A 568 -28.38 -11.42 3.90
CA ALA A 568 -27.16 -11.67 4.68
C ALA A 568 -27.31 -12.86 5.63
N ILE A 569 -28.46 -12.99 6.29
CA ILE A 569 -28.79 -14.11 7.19
C ILE A 569 -28.90 -15.42 6.38
N ASP A 570 -29.65 -15.40 5.27
CA ASP A 570 -29.86 -16.58 4.42
C ASP A 570 -28.53 -17.11 3.86
N GLU A 571 -27.65 -16.21 3.36
CA GLU A 571 -26.33 -16.60 2.86
C GLU A 571 -25.42 -17.14 3.97
N THR A 572 -25.43 -16.53 5.15
CA THR A 572 -24.67 -17.02 6.31
C THR A 572 -25.16 -18.40 6.73
N ALA A 573 -26.46 -18.61 6.76
CA ALA A 573 -27.06 -19.91 7.10
C ALA A 573 -26.75 -20.97 6.04
N ARG A 574 -26.79 -20.63 4.74
CA ARG A 574 -26.39 -21.51 3.64
C ARG A 574 -24.95 -21.99 3.80
N ARG A 575 -24.01 -21.05 4.00
CA ARG A 575 -22.59 -21.36 4.21
C ARG A 575 -22.39 -22.25 5.43
N ARG A 576 -23.03 -21.90 6.55
CA ARG A 576 -22.96 -22.70 7.79
C ARG A 576 -23.44 -24.13 7.58
N ALA A 577 -24.54 -24.33 6.86
CA ALA A 577 -25.07 -25.69 6.56
C ALA A 577 -24.09 -26.52 5.75
N ILE A 578 -23.43 -25.94 4.74
CA ILE A 578 -22.41 -26.62 3.94
C ILE A 578 -21.20 -27.01 4.82
N GLN A 579 -20.75 -26.08 5.67
CA GLN A 579 -19.62 -26.30 6.58
C GLN A 579 -19.92 -27.40 7.60
N MET A 580 -21.13 -27.43 8.16
CA MET A 580 -21.57 -28.48 9.10
C MET A 580 -21.58 -29.86 8.43
N ALA A 581 -22.19 -29.96 7.23
CA ALA A 581 -22.24 -31.21 6.49
C ALA A 581 -20.84 -31.73 6.16
N TYR A 582 -19.94 -30.86 5.74
CA TYR A 582 -18.53 -31.23 5.49
C TYR A 582 -17.82 -31.72 6.75
N ASN A 583 -18.00 -31.03 7.87
CA ASN A 583 -17.37 -31.40 9.14
C ASN A 583 -17.90 -32.77 9.63
N GLU A 584 -19.20 -33.03 9.50
CA GLU A 584 -19.80 -34.33 9.86
C GLU A 584 -19.25 -35.46 8.99
N GLU A 585 -19.16 -35.26 7.67
CA GLU A 585 -18.64 -36.24 6.72
C GLU A 585 -17.17 -36.60 7.01
N HIS A 586 -16.35 -35.60 7.38
CA HIS A 586 -14.93 -35.77 7.59
C HIS A 586 -14.51 -35.94 9.07
N GLY A 587 -15.47 -35.93 10.01
CA GLY A 587 -15.23 -36.06 11.44
C GLY A 587 -14.40 -34.90 12.02
N ILE A 588 -14.55 -33.68 11.49
CA ILE A 588 -13.78 -32.51 11.90
C ILE A 588 -14.51 -31.82 13.06
N VAL A 589 -13.76 -31.54 14.14
CA VAL A 589 -14.25 -30.73 15.27
C VAL A 589 -13.74 -29.31 15.11
N PRO A 590 -14.62 -28.29 15.04
CA PRO A 590 -14.22 -26.89 14.94
C PRO A 590 -13.27 -26.47 16.07
N GLN A 591 -12.19 -25.78 15.73
CA GLN A 591 -11.23 -25.26 16.71
C GLN A 591 -10.95 -23.78 16.45
N THR A 592 -11.05 -22.97 17.51
CA THR A 592 -10.68 -21.55 17.46
C THR A 592 -9.20 -21.40 17.05
N ILE A 593 -8.94 -20.52 16.12
CA ILE A 593 -7.58 -20.25 15.64
C ILE A 593 -6.77 -19.62 16.76
N LYS A 594 -5.66 -20.24 17.14
CA LYS A 594 -4.66 -19.63 18.01
C LYS A 594 -3.57 -19.03 17.14
N LYS A 595 -3.63 -17.74 16.89
CA LYS A 595 -2.52 -16.98 16.25
C LYS A 595 -1.66 -16.35 17.35
N GLU A 596 -0.35 -16.55 17.26
CA GLU A 596 0.58 -15.71 18.02
C GLU A 596 0.28 -14.23 17.74
N ILE A 597 0.29 -13.42 18.81
CA ILE A 597 0.18 -11.97 18.67
C ILE A 597 1.54 -11.52 18.14
N ARG A 598 1.75 -11.66 16.84
CA ARG A 598 2.94 -11.11 16.19
C ARG A 598 2.87 -9.60 16.33
N ASP A 599 3.96 -8.99 16.68
CA ASP A 599 4.12 -7.55 16.55
C ASP A 599 3.99 -7.22 15.05
N LEU A 600 2.77 -6.93 14.61
CA LEU A 600 2.53 -6.32 13.29
C LEU A 600 3.32 -5.00 13.13
N ILE A 601 3.68 -4.41 14.28
CA ILE A 601 4.66 -3.34 14.38
C ILE A 601 6.02 -3.78 13.84
N SER A 602 6.46 -5.03 13.99
CA SER A 602 7.74 -5.49 13.45
C SER A 602 7.70 -5.72 11.93
N VAL A 603 6.55 -6.10 11.35
CA VAL A 603 6.39 -6.20 9.89
C VAL A 603 6.18 -4.80 9.28
N THR A 604 5.46 -3.93 9.98
CA THR A 604 5.34 -2.51 9.61
C THR A 604 6.59 -1.72 9.98
N LYS A 605 7.36 -2.13 11.01
CA LYS A 605 8.68 -1.59 11.37
C LYS A 605 9.82 -2.18 10.53
N ALA A 606 9.69 -3.36 9.97
CA ALA A 606 10.59 -3.83 8.91
C ALA A 606 10.38 -3.08 7.59
N ALA A 607 9.28 -2.34 7.47
CA ALA A 607 9.00 -1.36 6.43
C ALA A 607 9.17 0.10 6.88
N LEU A 608 9.63 0.34 8.12
CA LEU A 608 9.96 1.66 8.66
C LEU A 608 11.31 1.51 9.38
N PRO A 609 12.34 2.28 9.01
CA PRO A 609 13.60 2.26 9.73
C PRO A 609 13.37 2.65 11.18
N ASP A 610 14.03 1.94 12.10
CA ASP A 610 14.11 2.30 13.50
C ASP A 610 14.57 3.77 13.65
N LYS A 611 13.60 4.67 13.78
CA LYS A 611 13.86 5.92 14.45
C LYS A 611 13.59 5.68 15.93
N ASP A 612 14.69 5.54 16.63
CA ASP A 612 14.87 5.64 18.07
C ASP A 612 14.06 4.67 18.94
N GLU A 613 14.82 3.85 19.65
CA GLU A 613 14.44 3.36 20.98
C GLU A 613 13.86 4.55 21.77
N THR A 614 12.54 4.73 21.70
CA THR A 614 11.83 5.47 22.72
C THR A 614 11.92 4.60 23.97
N VAL A 615 13.02 4.77 24.69
CA VAL A 615 13.08 4.41 26.10
C VAL A 615 11.81 5.01 26.70
N GLU A 616 10.94 4.18 27.29
CA GLU A 616 9.77 4.67 28.00
C GLU A 616 10.30 5.58 29.11
N ILE A 617 10.29 6.89 28.86
CA ILE A 617 10.86 7.92 29.73
C ILE A 617 10.17 7.87 31.11
N GLU A 618 8.90 7.42 31.12
CA GLU A 618 8.13 7.20 32.36
C GLU A 618 8.68 6.06 33.24
N SER A 619 9.40 5.10 32.67
CA SER A 619 9.99 3.97 33.40
C SER A 619 11.37 4.25 33.99
N LEU A 620 12.00 5.35 33.63
CA LEU A 620 13.35 5.70 34.08
C LEU A 620 13.35 6.23 35.52
N ASN A 621 14.34 5.79 36.30
CA ASN A 621 14.56 6.36 37.62
C ASN A 621 15.18 7.77 37.54
N LYS A 622 15.17 8.49 38.66
CA LYS A 622 15.63 9.92 38.74
C LYS A 622 17.09 10.11 38.31
N GLN A 623 17.94 9.12 38.50
CA GLN A 623 19.36 9.19 38.10
C GLN A 623 19.49 8.94 36.58
N GLU A 624 18.79 7.98 36.05
CA GLU A 624 18.79 7.67 34.62
C GLU A 624 18.23 8.82 33.78
N ARG A 625 17.17 9.51 34.27
CA ARG A 625 16.68 10.75 33.62
C ARG A 625 17.70 11.86 33.59
N LYS A 626 18.46 12.07 34.67
CA LYS A 626 19.53 13.07 34.70
C LYS A 626 20.68 12.75 33.74
N ASP A 627 21.05 11.48 33.63
CA ASP A 627 22.10 11.04 32.70
C ASP A 627 21.62 11.16 31.24
N MET A 628 20.34 10.89 30.99
CA MET A 628 19.70 11.09 29.68
C MET A 628 19.63 12.57 29.30
N ILE A 629 19.21 13.45 30.20
CA ILE A 629 19.21 14.91 29.99
C ILE A 629 20.63 15.40 29.62
N LYS A 630 21.65 14.94 30.32
CA LYS A 630 23.05 15.34 30.03
C LYS A 630 23.51 14.87 28.66
N LYS A 631 23.08 13.66 28.22
CA LYS A 631 23.37 13.14 26.87
C LYS A 631 22.67 13.97 25.81
N LEU A 632 21.37 14.27 26.00
CA LEU A 632 20.55 15.10 25.09
C LEU A 632 21.10 16.55 25.04
N GLU A 633 21.53 17.14 26.13
CA GLU A 633 22.18 18.47 26.14
C GLU A 633 23.45 18.48 25.29
N GLY A 634 24.25 17.40 25.31
CA GLY A 634 25.42 17.24 24.44
C GLY A 634 25.03 17.16 22.95
N GLN A 635 24.02 16.36 22.60
CA GLN A 635 23.53 16.24 21.25
C GLN A 635 22.89 17.54 20.73
N MET A 636 22.18 18.27 21.58
CA MET A 636 21.63 19.58 21.23
C MET A 636 22.71 20.60 20.88
N GLN A 637 23.83 20.61 21.65
CA GLN A 637 24.95 21.48 21.37
C GLN A 637 25.72 21.10 20.09
N GLU A 638 25.79 19.80 19.80
CA GLU A 638 26.40 19.28 18.57
C GLU A 638 25.55 19.66 17.34
N ALA A 639 24.23 19.45 17.39
CA ALA A 639 23.30 19.87 16.36
C ALA A 639 23.34 21.38 16.10
N ALA A 640 23.37 22.19 17.18
CA ALA A 640 23.52 23.64 17.06
C ALA A 640 24.88 24.05 16.45
N GLY A 641 25.94 23.32 16.76
CA GLY A 641 27.28 23.52 16.18
C GLY A 641 27.35 23.20 14.68
N LEU A 642 26.52 22.26 14.23
CA LEU A 642 26.34 21.88 12.82
C LEU A 642 25.32 22.77 12.08
N LEU A 643 24.78 23.81 12.76
CA LEU A 643 23.73 24.73 12.27
C LEU A 643 22.37 24.04 11.98
N ASP A 644 22.17 22.84 12.48
CA ASP A 644 20.88 22.15 12.45
C ASP A 644 19.99 22.62 13.61
N PHE A 645 19.41 23.81 13.44
CA PHE A 645 18.59 24.44 14.46
C PHE A 645 17.24 23.75 14.68
N GLU A 646 16.75 22.99 13.70
CA GLU A 646 15.51 22.24 13.80
C GLU A 646 15.68 21.03 14.71
N LEU A 647 16.71 20.23 14.50
CA LEU A 647 17.08 19.11 15.36
C LEU A 647 17.43 19.60 16.78
N ALA A 648 18.17 20.70 16.90
CA ALA A 648 18.49 21.31 18.19
C ALA A 648 17.23 21.75 18.97
N ALA A 649 16.22 22.27 18.28
CA ALA A 649 14.93 22.65 18.87
C ALA A 649 14.13 21.43 19.32
N GLN A 650 14.07 20.36 18.53
CA GLN A 650 13.41 19.10 18.91
C GLN A 650 14.05 18.46 20.15
N ILE A 651 15.37 18.40 20.20
CA ILE A 651 16.10 17.87 21.37
C ILE A 651 15.87 18.76 22.60
N ARG A 652 15.83 20.08 22.46
CA ARG A 652 15.47 21.01 23.55
C ARG A 652 14.09 20.72 24.12
N ASP A 653 13.12 20.51 23.25
CA ASP A 653 11.74 20.26 23.66
C ASP A 653 11.61 18.91 24.39
N MET A 654 12.31 17.85 23.94
CA MET A 654 12.46 16.60 24.69
C MET A 654 13.09 16.78 26.07
N ILE A 655 14.15 17.59 26.17
CA ILE A 655 14.77 17.90 27.48
C ILE A 655 13.79 18.61 28.41
N LEU A 656 12.95 19.50 27.90
CA LEU A 656 11.94 20.21 28.67
C LEU A 656 10.84 19.25 29.17
N GLU A 657 10.41 18.31 28.34
CA GLU A 657 9.44 17.26 28.73
C GLU A 657 10.00 16.38 29.85
N ILE A 658 11.22 15.89 29.72
CA ILE A 658 11.86 15.06 30.75
C ILE A 658 12.04 15.84 32.06
N LYS A 659 12.41 17.13 31.98
CA LYS A 659 12.51 18.01 33.17
C LYS A 659 11.15 18.31 33.81
N ALA A 660 10.06 18.29 33.07
CA ALA A 660 8.69 18.49 33.60
C ALA A 660 8.17 17.27 34.36
N MET A 661 8.75 16.10 34.17
CA MET A 661 8.42 14.85 34.87
C MET A 661 9.14 14.68 36.23
N ASP A 662 10.10 15.55 36.59
CA ASP A 662 10.84 15.58 37.84
C ASP A 662 10.17 16.51 38.88
#